data_49e5c93d0f2e6721807890af8b36df46
#
_entry.id   49e5c93d0f2e6721807890af8b36df46
#
_cell.length_a   1.000
_cell.length_b   1.000
_cell.length_c   1.000
_cell.angle_alpha   90.00
_cell.angle_beta   90.00
_cell.angle_gamma   90.00
#
_symmetry.space_group_name_H-M   'P 1'
#
loop_
_entity.id
_entity.type
_entity.pdbx_description
1 polymer ?
#
loop_
_entity_poly.entity_id
_entity_poly.type
_entity_poly.pdbx_seq_one_letter_code
_entity_poly.pdbx_strand_id
1 'polypeptide(L)'
;MTTQSFPAVESDLGRVREILGLTGVAGRPELATLTRQPPGGLGRLIRPTLALLSYYLLAGADRAAGVRAIRAAAAVELLHMASLYHDDVIDDARQRRGRPSVNSVWGARMAVLAGDLLVVNGSRILAELGEREALLAAEAGERACSGVIAETADRFLLSRTEEAYLEVTGAKTAELLSLACRLGAMQAGRGPEEEDALGRFGWHLGMAYQVRDDILDLTATAWSLGKPANSDIVEGVYTLPVIRALAREPALARLLRRDLTAAEAETARRLVLSCGAVDEARQVVDVHMEAALGRLEGLGDPRSRDALAGYALSIINTGGPAAPALVTVPAPSPSPAGVAGQLRERVQERLDAWLLETGLAATPEEARHPRWSGMASAAARLWPDADAGQVETLARWMLVCYVLDDLLEDPELTDSGEVVRLRHRLTVLIRELRELDELGELGELGRRGDAPGAGGAVATALAQAWAGIRVAQPPSWRARALDHLAEWLEACEREACHRLSGFVPSLRDQLPLRLRSAGPGLALDLFEVTYGRRIDPAVRDHPLFRRALDLGLATALTENDLRTLEQDEAIGAPYNLVRVLRHETGCTRQEAIDEVTRQVEDGHAQLDAMLAAAPAFLRTAANGAASGPDFGLLHLVQERLPGWRGLHGTDRYSRTATGSGPDLARLRRELLPEYAETGPTR
;
A
#
# COMPACT_ATOMS: atom_id res chain seq x y z
N MET A 1 -3.26 13.54 -15.60
CA MET A 1 -2.18 14.52 -15.32
C MET A 1 -2.11 14.67 -13.82
N THR A 2 -1.10 14.11 -13.21
CA THR A 2 -0.80 14.23 -11.78
C THR A 2 0.12 15.42 -11.55
N THR A 3 0.41 15.75 -10.29
CA THR A 3 1.47 16.67 -9.87
C THR A 3 2.80 16.48 -10.59
N GLN A 4 3.02 15.34 -11.25
CA GLN A 4 4.18 15.08 -12.13
C GLN A 4 4.30 16.00 -13.34
N SER A 5 3.22 16.63 -13.79
CA SER A 5 3.28 17.69 -14.81
C SER A 5 3.82 19.00 -14.26
N PHE A 6 4.05 19.08 -12.95
CA PHE A 6 4.55 20.23 -12.23
C PHE A 6 5.65 19.82 -11.23
N PRO A 7 6.90 19.65 -11.68
CA PRO A 7 8.03 19.36 -10.78
C PRO A 7 8.17 20.37 -9.64
N ALA A 8 7.73 21.61 -9.88
CA ALA A 8 7.69 22.66 -8.87
C ALA A 8 6.76 22.31 -7.69
N VAL A 9 5.59 21.71 -7.94
CA VAL A 9 4.65 21.32 -6.86
C VAL A 9 5.25 20.26 -5.97
N GLU A 10 5.94 19.26 -6.52
CA GLU A 10 6.56 18.21 -5.69
C GLU A 10 7.72 18.76 -4.86
N SER A 11 8.56 19.63 -5.45
CA SER A 11 9.60 20.35 -4.72
C SER A 11 9.01 21.17 -3.56
N ASP A 12 7.91 21.88 -3.82
CA ASP A 12 7.24 22.70 -2.83
C ASP A 12 6.51 21.87 -1.77
N LEU A 13 5.97 20.69 -2.11
CA LEU A 13 5.48 19.72 -1.14
C LEU A 13 6.60 19.20 -0.23
N GLY A 14 7.83 19.07 -0.73
CA GLY A 14 9.02 18.82 0.10
C GLY A 14 9.19 19.88 1.17
N ARG A 15 9.12 21.17 0.80
CA ARG A 15 9.20 22.31 1.74
C ARG A 15 8.00 22.35 2.72
N VAL A 16 6.80 21.96 2.27
CA VAL A 16 5.66 21.80 3.18
C VAL A 16 5.95 20.73 4.22
N ARG A 17 6.47 19.55 3.80
CA ARG A 17 6.86 18.46 4.74
C ARG A 17 7.89 18.91 5.76
N GLU A 18 8.86 19.76 5.37
CA GLU A 18 9.82 20.35 6.31
C GLU A 18 9.14 21.19 7.39
N ILE A 19 8.19 22.08 7.01
CA ILE A 19 7.43 22.89 7.97
C ILE A 19 6.63 21.99 8.91
N LEU A 20 5.93 20.98 8.39
CA LEU A 20 5.17 20.02 9.19
C LEU A 20 6.09 19.24 10.14
N GLY A 21 7.29 18.84 9.69
CA GLY A 21 8.29 18.17 10.49
C GLY A 21 8.93 19.03 11.60
N LEU A 22 8.93 20.35 11.45
CA LEU A 22 9.41 21.30 12.46
C LEU A 22 8.34 21.60 13.54
N THR A 23 7.10 21.26 13.30
CA THR A 23 6.00 21.44 14.25
C THR A 23 6.17 20.47 15.41
N GLY A 24 6.35 20.97 16.61
CA GLY A 24 6.59 20.13 17.78
C GLY A 24 6.51 20.88 19.10
N VAL A 25 6.59 20.12 20.18
CA VAL A 25 6.61 20.68 21.54
C VAL A 25 7.99 21.27 21.84
N ALA A 26 8.06 22.59 21.93
CA ALA A 26 9.31 23.29 22.19
C ALA A 26 9.98 22.79 23.49
N GLY A 27 11.27 22.47 23.42
CA GLY A 27 12.07 22.01 24.56
C GLY A 27 11.83 20.56 25.01
N ARG A 28 11.01 19.78 24.27
CA ARG A 28 10.69 18.40 24.60
C ARG A 28 10.82 17.48 23.37
N PRO A 29 12.05 17.11 22.95
CA PRO A 29 12.27 16.26 21.78
C PRO A 29 11.53 14.92 21.85
N GLU A 30 11.37 14.35 23.04
CA GLU A 30 10.66 13.11 23.29
C GLU A 30 9.16 13.17 22.95
N LEU A 31 8.57 14.36 22.97
CA LEU A 31 7.17 14.58 22.58
C LEU A 31 7.03 15.01 21.10
N ALA A 32 8.14 15.18 20.39
CA ALA A 32 8.11 15.57 19.00
C ALA A 32 7.40 14.53 18.08
N THR A 33 7.41 13.28 18.48
CA THR A 33 6.69 12.20 17.78
C THR A 33 5.17 12.37 17.81
N LEU A 34 4.62 13.07 18.81
CA LEU A 34 3.20 13.36 18.90
C LEU A 34 2.67 14.24 17.76
N THR A 35 3.50 15.15 17.25
CA THR A 35 3.07 16.14 16.26
C THR A 35 3.82 16.04 14.91
N ARG A 36 5.05 15.51 14.89
CA ARG A 36 5.89 15.45 13.69
C ARG A 36 5.63 14.25 12.78
N GLN A 37 5.20 13.15 13.37
CA GLN A 37 4.85 11.95 12.62
C GLN A 37 3.50 11.45 13.12
N PRO A 38 2.40 11.95 12.56
CA PRO A 38 1.10 11.41 12.90
C PRO A 38 1.10 9.91 12.61
N PRO A 39 0.50 9.11 13.47
CA PRO A 39 0.29 7.70 13.20
C PRO A 39 -0.35 7.54 11.82
N GLY A 40 0.28 6.79 10.92
CA GLY A 40 -0.16 6.68 9.52
C GLY A 40 0.57 7.59 8.53
N GLY A 41 1.54 8.43 8.98
CA GLY A 41 2.28 9.37 8.13
C GLY A 41 1.46 10.57 7.68
N LEU A 42 2.06 11.48 6.92
CA LEU A 42 1.43 12.72 6.42
C LEU A 42 0.34 12.49 5.35
N GLY A 43 0.11 11.23 4.94
CA GLY A 43 -0.90 10.91 3.94
C GLY A 43 -0.59 11.47 2.55
N ARG A 44 -1.65 11.68 1.74
CA ARG A 44 -1.54 12.12 0.35
C ARG A 44 -1.32 13.64 0.18
N LEU A 45 -1.32 14.42 1.25
CA LEU A 45 -1.18 15.88 1.22
C LEU A 45 -2.15 16.56 0.22
N ILE A 46 -3.40 16.10 0.20
CA ILE A 46 -4.41 16.58 -0.79
C ILE A 46 -4.61 18.08 -0.66
N ARG A 47 -4.77 18.61 0.55
CA ARG A 47 -5.02 20.02 0.81
C ARG A 47 -3.83 20.90 0.44
N PRO A 48 -2.59 20.59 0.85
CA PRO A 48 -1.41 21.29 0.38
C PRO A 48 -1.27 21.29 -1.15
N THR A 49 -1.51 20.14 -1.79
CA THR A 49 -1.43 20.04 -3.25
C THR A 49 -2.46 20.94 -3.94
N LEU A 50 -3.70 20.94 -3.45
CA LEU A 50 -4.75 21.85 -3.98
C LEU A 50 -4.39 23.33 -3.78
N ALA A 51 -3.85 23.70 -2.63
CA ALA A 51 -3.40 25.08 -2.36
C ALA A 51 -2.29 25.49 -3.34
N LEU A 52 -1.28 24.65 -3.55
CA LEU A 52 -0.18 24.92 -4.46
C LEU A 52 -0.63 24.94 -5.93
N LEU A 53 -1.46 24.00 -6.37
CA LEU A 53 -2.00 24.00 -7.74
C LEU A 53 -2.88 25.22 -8.01
N SER A 54 -3.69 25.64 -7.03
CA SER A 54 -4.49 26.87 -7.11
C SER A 54 -3.61 28.11 -7.19
N TYR A 55 -2.51 28.14 -6.44
CA TYR A 55 -1.49 29.18 -6.57
C TYR A 55 -0.89 29.21 -7.98
N TYR A 56 -0.43 28.07 -8.48
CA TYR A 56 0.20 27.98 -9.81
C TYR A 56 -0.76 28.31 -10.94
N LEU A 57 -2.03 27.94 -10.82
CA LEU A 57 -3.06 28.30 -11.81
C LEU A 57 -3.11 29.82 -12.05
N LEU A 58 -2.98 30.59 -11.00
CA LEU A 58 -3.14 32.05 -11.06
C LEU A 58 -1.80 32.81 -11.15
N ALA A 59 -0.73 32.27 -10.56
CA ALA A 59 0.60 32.89 -10.61
C ALA A 59 1.40 32.54 -11.87
N GLY A 60 1.01 31.44 -12.57
CA GLY A 60 1.73 30.88 -13.72
C GLY A 60 2.65 29.72 -13.33
N ALA A 61 2.75 28.73 -14.22
CA ALA A 61 3.49 27.47 -14.00
C ALA A 61 5.00 27.68 -13.79
N ASP A 62 5.58 28.71 -14.39
CA ASP A 62 7.02 28.98 -14.37
C ASP A 62 7.47 29.77 -13.14
N ARG A 63 6.55 30.21 -12.30
CA ARG A 63 6.84 31.00 -11.10
C ARG A 63 6.88 30.11 -9.87
N ALA A 64 8.07 29.87 -9.32
CA ALA A 64 8.23 29.09 -8.06
C ALA A 64 7.34 29.66 -6.95
N ALA A 65 6.72 28.77 -6.14
CA ALA A 65 5.90 29.19 -5.03
C ALA A 65 6.75 29.90 -3.97
N GLY A 66 6.29 31.11 -3.59
CA GLY A 66 6.92 31.88 -2.54
C GLY A 66 6.74 31.22 -1.15
N VAL A 67 7.55 31.64 -0.16
CA VAL A 67 7.48 31.15 1.21
C VAL A 67 6.06 31.27 1.80
N ARG A 68 5.31 32.32 1.43
CA ARG A 68 3.94 32.54 1.89
C ARG A 68 2.99 31.45 1.41
N ALA A 69 3.06 31.04 0.11
CA ALA A 69 2.22 29.98 -0.45
C ALA A 69 2.54 28.62 0.19
N ILE A 70 3.83 28.30 0.42
CA ILE A 70 4.26 27.09 1.10
C ILE A 70 3.71 27.06 2.54
N ARG A 71 3.79 28.17 3.25
CA ARG A 71 3.29 28.28 4.63
C ARG A 71 1.77 28.17 4.70
N ALA A 72 1.04 28.75 3.75
CA ALA A 72 -0.41 28.60 3.65
C ALA A 72 -0.81 27.13 3.42
N ALA A 73 -0.12 26.44 2.49
CA ALA A 73 -0.31 25.02 2.25
C ALA A 73 -0.01 24.13 3.47
N ALA A 74 1.06 24.46 4.23
CA ALA A 74 1.38 23.76 5.46
C ALA A 74 0.33 24.01 6.57
N ALA A 75 -0.17 25.24 6.69
CA ALA A 75 -1.14 25.60 7.72
C ALA A 75 -2.46 24.86 7.55
N VAL A 76 -2.99 24.74 6.33
CA VAL A 76 -4.24 23.99 6.09
C VAL A 76 -4.07 22.49 6.39
N GLU A 77 -2.89 21.93 6.17
CA GLU A 77 -2.62 20.53 6.53
C GLU A 77 -2.52 20.35 8.05
N LEU A 78 -1.93 21.31 8.79
CA LEU A 78 -1.92 21.27 10.25
C LEU A 78 -3.33 21.27 10.83
N LEU A 79 -4.24 22.10 10.29
CA LEU A 79 -5.65 22.10 10.70
C LEU A 79 -6.32 20.76 10.40
N HIS A 80 -6.04 20.18 9.24
CA HIS A 80 -6.55 18.84 8.90
C HIS A 80 -5.98 17.75 9.80
N MET A 81 -4.67 17.77 10.07
CA MET A 81 -4.06 16.82 11.00
C MET A 81 -4.72 16.90 12.37
N ALA A 82 -4.98 18.11 12.87
CA ALA A 82 -5.67 18.33 14.14
C ALA A 82 -7.06 17.67 14.14
N SER A 83 -7.86 17.88 13.09
CA SER A 83 -9.19 17.25 12.99
C SER A 83 -9.09 15.73 13.06
N LEU A 84 -8.09 15.11 12.41
CA LEU A 84 -7.88 13.67 12.49
C LEU A 84 -7.55 13.16 13.89
N TYR A 85 -6.78 13.94 14.69
CA TYR A 85 -6.50 13.57 16.09
C TYR A 85 -7.74 13.64 16.97
N HIS A 86 -8.58 14.65 16.77
CA HIS A 86 -9.84 14.79 17.48
C HIS A 86 -10.86 13.72 17.05
N ASP A 87 -10.99 13.44 15.74
CA ASP A 87 -11.84 12.37 15.21
C ASP A 87 -11.44 11.00 15.82
N ASP A 88 -10.13 10.67 15.90
CA ASP A 88 -9.69 9.42 16.50
C ASP A 88 -10.13 9.25 17.96
N VAL A 89 -10.25 10.36 18.70
CA VAL A 89 -10.76 10.34 20.09
C VAL A 89 -12.29 10.20 20.11
N ILE A 90 -13.00 10.91 19.23
CA ILE A 90 -14.47 10.90 19.15
C ILE A 90 -14.97 9.51 18.74
N ASP A 91 -14.26 8.83 17.83
CA ASP A 91 -14.61 7.52 17.28
C ASP A 91 -13.97 6.36 18.05
N ASP A 92 -13.24 6.64 19.15
CA ASP A 92 -12.42 5.65 19.89
C ASP A 92 -11.55 4.78 18.95
N ALA A 93 -11.06 5.40 17.88
CA ALA A 93 -10.31 4.71 16.85
C ALA A 93 -8.95 4.26 17.39
N ARG A 94 -8.67 2.96 17.37
CA ARG A 94 -7.40 2.40 17.85
C ARG A 94 -6.28 2.49 16.83
N GLN A 95 -6.64 2.62 15.57
CA GLN A 95 -5.68 2.68 14.46
C GLN A 95 -6.14 3.69 13.41
N ARG A 96 -5.15 4.31 12.73
CA ARG A 96 -5.35 5.14 11.55
C ARG A 96 -4.36 4.78 10.46
N ARG A 97 -4.85 4.47 9.26
CA ARG A 97 -4.02 4.05 8.11
C ARG A 97 -3.09 2.86 8.45
N GLY A 98 -3.60 1.89 9.20
CA GLY A 98 -2.86 0.67 9.57
C GLY A 98 -1.79 0.86 10.66
N ARG A 99 -1.74 2.03 11.32
CA ARG A 99 -0.85 2.31 12.46
C ARG A 99 -1.67 2.66 13.70
N PRO A 100 -1.16 2.40 14.91
CA PRO A 100 -1.84 2.82 16.13
C PRO A 100 -2.12 4.32 16.10
N SER A 101 -3.33 4.73 16.50
CA SER A 101 -3.72 6.14 16.64
C SER A 101 -3.02 6.81 17.85
N VAL A 102 -3.01 8.14 17.89
CA VAL A 102 -2.40 8.86 19.02
C VAL A 102 -3.11 8.52 20.32
N ASN A 103 -4.45 8.48 20.32
CA ASN A 103 -5.24 8.11 21.50
C ASN A 103 -4.96 6.68 21.97
N SER A 104 -4.66 5.73 21.10
CA SER A 104 -4.32 4.36 21.49
C SER A 104 -2.93 4.22 22.11
N VAL A 105 -1.96 5.06 21.68
CA VAL A 105 -0.57 5.02 22.17
C VAL A 105 -0.37 5.90 23.41
N TRP A 106 -0.93 7.10 23.40
CA TRP A 106 -0.67 8.15 24.41
C TRP A 106 -1.88 8.47 25.26
N GLY A 107 -3.02 7.88 24.96
CA GLY A 107 -4.31 8.14 25.61
C GLY A 107 -5.04 9.36 25.05
N ALA A 108 -6.37 9.38 25.19
CA ALA A 108 -7.25 10.41 24.65
C ALA A 108 -6.86 11.84 25.06
N ARG A 109 -6.43 12.05 26.32
CA ARG A 109 -6.01 13.38 26.81
C ARG A 109 -4.83 13.94 26.02
N MET A 110 -3.83 13.12 25.71
CA MET A 110 -2.66 13.55 24.94
C MET A 110 -3.02 13.76 23.47
N ALA A 111 -3.93 12.97 22.92
CA ALA A 111 -4.41 13.15 21.55
C ALA A 111 -5.15 14.49 21.38
N VAL A 112 -6.04 14.86 22.31
CA VAL A 112 -6.72 16.17 22.31
C VAL A 112 -5.69 17.30 22.37
N LEU A 113 -4.78 17.28 23.34
CA LEU A 113 -3.76 18.33 23.49
C LEU A 113 -2.83 18.44 22.28
N ALA A 114 -2.49 17.31 21.65
CA ALA A 114 -1.69 17.30 20.42
C ALA A 114 -2.48 17.91 19.24
N GLY A 115 -3.76 17.61 19.13
CA GLY A 115 -4.67 18.23 18.16
C GLY A 115 -4.77 19.73 18.36
N ASP A 116 -4.98 20.18 19.60
CA ASP A 116 -5.03 21.62 19.96
C ASP A 116 -3.72 22.33 19.58
N LEU A 117 -2.57 21.71 19.85
CA LEU A 117 -1.27 22.26 19.46
C LEU A 117 -1.14 22.41 17.94
N LEU A 118 -1.64 21.47 17.16
CA LEU A 118 -1.66 21.57 15.70
C LEU A 118 -2.57 22.70 15.22
N VAL A 119 -3.77 22.87 15.82
CA VAL A 119 -4.67 24.01 15.55
C VAL A 119 -3.95 25.33 15.80
N VAL A 120 -3.33 25.49 16.98
CA VAL A 120 -2.63 26.72 17.36
C VAL A 120 -1.48 27.02 16.40
N ASN A 121 -0.69 26.01 16.00
CA ASN A 121 0.41 26.22 15.04
C ASN A 121 -0.10 26.62 13.65
N GLY A 122 -1.14 25.96 13.14
CA GLY A 122 -1.78 26.32 11.87
C GLY A 122 -2.33 27.74 11.90
N SER A 123 -3.09 28.08 12.96
CA SER A 123 -3.67 29.41 13.15
C SER A 123 -2.59 30.50 13.27
N ARG A 124 -1.49 30.24 13.97
CA ARG A 124 -0.37 31.17 14.06
C ARG A 124 0.25 31.45 12.71
N ILE A 125 0.49 30.40 11.88
CA ILE A 125 1.01 30.57 10.52
C ILE A 125 0.08 31.45 9.70
N LEU A 126 -1.24 31.22 9.76
CA LEU A 126 -2.24 31.98 8.99
C LEU A 126 -2.34 33.43 9.48
N ALA A 127 -2.26 33.67 10.77
CA ALA A 127 -2.21 35.04 11.35
C ALA A 127 -0.95 35.81 10.90
N GLU A 128 0.20 35.15 10.79
CA GLU A 128 1.43 35.75 10.25
C GLU A 128 1.34 36.00 8.72
N LEU A 129 0.48 35.30 8.01
CA LEU A 129 0.20 35.55 6.58
C LEU A 129 -0.71 36.76 6.41
N GLY A 130 -1.74 36.91 7.23
CA GLY A 130 -2.63 38.06 7.20
C GLY A 130 -3.91 37.87 7.98
N GLU A 131 -4.60 38.96 8.27
CA GLU A 131 -5.88 38.96 8.98
C GLU A 131 -6.95 38.17 8.20
N ARG A 132 -6.98 38.34 6.89
CA ARG A 132 -7.97 37.71 6.01
C ARG A 132 -7.78 36.19 5.96
N GLU A 133 -6.54 35.72 5.86
CA GLU A 133 -6.20 34.30 5.89
C GLU A 133 -6.61 33.67 7.23
N ALA A 134 -6.34 34.36 8.35
CA ALA A 134 -6.73 33.91 9.67
C ALA A 134 -8.25 33.85 9.85
N LEU A 135 -8.98 34.86 9.38
CA LEU A 135 -10.44 34.92 9.48
C LEU A 135 -11.10 33.79 8.67
N LEU A 136 -10.70 33.58 7.42
CA LEU A 136 -11.22 32.51 6.57
C LEU A 136 -10.98 31.12 7.21
N ALA A 137 -9.83 30.91 7.80
CA ALA A 137 -9.54 29.66 8.48
C ALA A 137 -10.35 29.46 9.76
N ALA A 138 -10.59 30.55 10.52
CA ALA A 138 -11.45 30.50 11.70
C ALA A 138 -12.91 30.16 11.33
N GLU A 139 -13.44 30.78 10.28
CA GLU A 139 -14.78 30.49 9.77
C GLU A 139 -14.90 29.04 9.25
N ALA A 140 -13.88 28.54 8.53
CA ALA A 140 -13.85 27.15 8.07
C ALA A 140 -13.76 26.17 9.27
N GLY A 141 -12.98 26.50 10.29
CA GLY A 141 -12.87 25.73 11.52
C GLY A 141 -14.18 25.68 12.31
N GLU A 142 -14.87 26.81 12.45
CA GLU A 142 -16.18 26.89 13.09
C GLU A 142 -17.21 25.99 12.39
N ARG A 143 -17.27 26.08 11.05
CA ARG A 143 -18.17 25.22 10.27
C ARG A 143 -17.80 23.74 10.40
N ALA A 144 -16.51 23.40 10.33
CA ALA A 144 -16.08 22.01 10.48
C ALA A 144 -16.44 21.43 11.87
N CYS A 145 -16.21 22.17 12.94
CA CYS A 145 -16.59 21.75 14.28
C CYS A 145 -18.12 21.59 14.41
N SER A 146 -18.89 22.54 13.89
CA SER A 146 -20.35 22.46 13.87
C SER A 146 -20.85 21.23 13.13
N GLY A 147 -20.21 20.89 11.98
CA GLY A 147 -20.52 19.70 11.21
C GLY A 147 -20.25 18.41 11.98
N VAL A 148 -19.13 18.30 12.68
CA VAL A 148 -18.80 17.13 13.52
C VAL A 148 -19.77 16.98 14.69
N ILE A 149 -20.17 18.10 15.33
CA ILE A 149 -21.16 18.11 16.41
C ILE A 149 -22.51 17.61 15.88
N ALA A 150 -22.97 18.11 14.73
CA ALA A 150 -24.22 17.68 14.11
C ALA A 150 -24.18 16.20 13.72
N GLU A 151 -23.10 15.72 13.07
CA GLU A 151 -22.93 14.31 12.73
C GLU A 151 -23.00 13.40 13.98
N THR A 152 -22.34 13.82 15.06
CA THR A 152 -22.32 13.08 16.32
C THR A 152 -23.72 13.02 16.96
N ALA A 153 -24.49 14.11 16.86
CA ALA A 153 -25.88 14.16 17.35
C ALA A 153 -26.83 13.30 16.52
N ASP A 154 -26.55 13.16 15.21
CA ASP A 154 -27.34 12.39 14.26
C ASP A 154 -27.02 10.88 14.26
N ARG A 155 -26.08 10.41 15.06
CA ARG A 155 -25.74 8.98 15.13
C ARG A 155 -26.96 8.14 15.53
N PHE A 156 -27.18 7.08 14.76
CA PHE A 156 -28.33 6.16 14.90
C PHE A 156 -29.70 6.79 14.64
N LEU A 157 -29.75 7.99 14.05
CA LEU A 157 -31.01 8.67 13.73
C LEU A 157 -31.52 8.23 12.35
N LEU A 158 -32.53 7.32 12.34
CA LEU A 158 -33.15 6.82 11.10
C LEU A 158 -33.90 7.90 10.30
N SER A 159 -34.27 9.01 10.95
CA SER A 159 -34.96 10.17 10.31
C SER A 159 -33.98 11.23 9.78
N ARG A 160 -32.63 10.97 9.77
CA ARG A 160 -31.69 11.88 9.17
C ARG A 160 -32.03 12.11 7.71
N THR A 161 -32.14 13.40 7.31
CA THR A 161 -32.49 13.77 5.94
C THR A 161 -31.27 13.87 5.04
N GLU A 162 -31.49 13.84 3.72
CA GLU A 162 -30.43 14.07 2.73
C GLU A 162 -29.83 15.47 2.87
N GLU A 163 -30.67 16.50 3.13
CA GLU A 163 -30.21 17.87 3.34
C GLU A 163 -29.28 17.97 4.55
N ALA A 164 -29.65 17.38 5.68
CA ALA A 164 -28.80 17.35 6.88
C ALA A 164 -27.46 16.65 6.63
N TYR A 165 -27.47 15.55 5.87
CA TYR A 165 -26.25 14.86 5.45
C TYR A 165 -25.37 15.74 4.57
N LEU A 166 -25.93 16.40 3.55
CA LEU A 166 -25.18 17.26 2.64
C LEU A 166 -24.61 18.49 3.35
N GLU A 167 -25.35 19.06 4.30
CA GLU A 167 -24.88 20.18 5.12
C GLU A 167 -23.67 19.77 5.98
N VAL A 168 -23.75 18.63 6.66
CA VAL A 168 -22.63 18.06 7.44
C VAL A 168 -21.42 17.77 6.54
N THR A 169 -21.62 17.15 5.39
CA THR A 169 -20.58 16.84 4.41
C THR A 169 -19.88 18.12 3.93
N GLY A 170 -20.66 19.15 3.64
CA GLY A 170 -20.15 20.46 3.27
C GLY A 170 -19.28 21.07 4.38
N ALA A 171 -19.79 21.08 5.60
CA ALA A 171 -19.12 21.68 6.75
C ALA A 171 -17.85 20.91 7.15
N LYS A 172 -17.93 19.59 7.31
CA LYS A 172 -16.84 18.74 7.82
C LYS A 172 -15.70 18.56 6.81
N THR A 173 -16.03 18.34 5.53
CA THR A 173 -15.06 17.94 4.51
C THR A 173 -14.82 18.99 3.44
N ALA A 174 -15.89 19.51 2.80
CA ALA A 174 -15.74 20.38 1.65
C ALA A 174 -15.14 21.74 2.02
N GLU A 175 -15.40 22.25 3.20
CA GLU A 175 -14.92 23.54 3.68
C GLU A 175 -13.39 23.62 3.73
N LEU A 176 -12.71 22.56 4.21
CA LEU A 176 -11.25 22.56 4.26
C LEU A 176 -10.58 22.44 2.89
N LEU A 177 -11.24 21.83 1.89
CA LEU A 177 -10.74 21.82 0.52
C LEU A 177 -10.96 23.19 -0.14
N SER A 178 -12.11 23.81 0.13
CA SER A 178 -12.39 25.20 -0.27
C SER A 178 -11.35 26.16 0.29
N LEU A 179 -11.07 26.11 1.60
CA LEU A 179 -10.05 26.91 2.26
C LEU A 179 -8.67 26.73 1.61
N ALA A 180 -8.27 25.51 1.31
CA ALA A 180 -6.99 25.22 0.66
C ALA A 180 -6.88 25.94 -0.70
N CYS A 181 -7.90 25.85 -1.55
CA CYS A 181 -7.92 26.49 -2.84
C CYS A 181 -7.94 28.03 -2.75
N ARG A 182 -8.73 28.59 -1.82
CA ARG A 182 -8.78 30.04 -1.55
C ARG A 182 -7.44 30.57 -1.07
N LEU A 183 -6.80 29.88 -0.12
CA LEU A 183 -5.46 30.27 0.36
C LEU A 183 -4.43 30.28 -0.77
N GLY A 184 -4.48 29.29 -1.67
CA GLY A 184 -3.63 29.27 -2.86
C GLY A 184 -3.85 30.50 -3.76
N ALA A 185 -5.11 30.84 -4.05
CA ALA A 185 -5.49 32.01 -4.84
C ALA A 185 -5.01 33.33 -4.20
N MET A 186 -5.23 33.48 -2.90
CA MET A 186 -4.80 34.68 -2.14
C MET A 186 -3.28 34.87 -2.23
N GLN A 187 -2.50 33.81 -2.08
CA GLN A 187 -1.04 33.92 -2.16
C GLN A 187 -0.53 34.19 -3.60
N ALA A 188 -1.34 33.94 -4.62
CA ALA A 188 -1.06 34.37 -5.99
C ALA A 188 -1.30 35.88 -6.22
N GLY A 189 -1.91 36.57 -5.26
CA GLY A 189 -2.18 38.01 -5.33
C GLY A 189 -3.31 38.37 -6.29
N ARG A 190 -4.28 37.47 -6.48
CA ARG A 190 -5.44 37.71 -7.37
C ARG A 190 -6.64 38.25 -6.60
N GLY A 191 -7.62 38.68 -7.37
CA GLY A 191 -8.83 39.32 -6.88
C GLY A 191 -9.84 38.36 -6.22
N PRO A 192 -10.90 38.92 -5.60
CA PRO A 192 -11.90 38.11 -4.91
C PRO A 192 -12.70 37.18 -5.82
N GLU A 193 -12.81 37.50 -7.13
CA GLU A 193 -13.54 36.68 -8.09
C GLU A 193 -12.85 35.32 -8.35
N GLU A 194 -11.53 35.37 -8.60
CA GLU A 194 -10.74 34.14 -8.81
C GLU A 194 -10.62 33.33 -7.51
N GLU A 195 -10.53 34.01 -6.36
CA GLU A 195 -10.53 33.37 -5.05
C GLU A 195 -11.87 32.63 -4.81
N ASP A 196 -13.01 33.27 -5.08
CA ASP A 196 -14.34 32.66 -4.93
C ASP A 196 -14.52 31.47 -5.89
N ALA A 197 -14.10 31.62 -7.14
CA ALA A 197 -14.17 30.54 -8.13
C ALA A 197 -13.38 29.30 -7.67
N LEU A 198 -12.14 29.49 -7.18
CA LEU A 198 -11.32 28.40 -6.65
C LEU A 198 -11.84 27.86 -5.31
N GLY A 199 -12.42 28.71 -4.48
CA GLY A 199 -13.13 28.29 -3.27
C GLY A 199 -14.30 27.34 -3.59
N ARG A 200 -15.13 27.72 -4.56
CA ARG A 200 -16.24 26.88 -5.04
C ARG A 200 -15.76 25.59 -5.72
N PHE A 201 -14.69 25.66 -6.50
CA PHE A 201 -14.04 24.46 -7.03
C PHE A 201 -13.68 23.49 -5.92
N GLY A 202 -12.95 23.98 -4.89
CA GLY A 202 -12.53 23.16 -3.74
C GLY A 202 -13.72 22.59 -2.95
N TRP A 203 -14.78 23.39 -2.80
CA TRP A 203 -16.00 22.98 -2.10
C TRP A 203 -16.72 21.84 -2.83
N HIS A 204 -16.97 21.98 -4.14
CA HIS A 204 -17.60 20.93 -4.93
C HIS A 204 -16.73 19.66 -4.99
N LEU A 205 -15.42 19.82 -5.13
CA LEU A 205 -14.48 18.69 -5.07
C LEU A 205 -14.56 17.97 -3.71
N GLY A 206 -14.68 18.71 -2.61
CA GLY A 206 -14.83 18.15 -1.27
C GLY A 206 -16.13 17.39 -1.06
N MET A 207 -17.25 17.90 -1.60
CA MET A 207 -18.53 17.21 -1.62
C MET A 207 -18.44 15.88 -2.38
N ALA A 208 -17.91 15.91 -3.61
CA ALA A 208 -17.70 14.71 -4.41
C ALA A 208 -16.78 13.70 -3.72
N TYR A 209 -15.72 14.19 -3.07
CA TYR A 209 -14.75 13.37 -2.34
C TYR A 209 -15.41 12.62 -1.18
N GLN A 210 -16.22 13.29 -0.35
CA GLN A 210 -16.87 12.65 0.79
C GLN A 210 -17.95 11.66 0.36
N VAL A 211 -18.86 12.06 -0.54
CA VAL A 211 -19.93 11.15 -1.03
C VAL A 211 -19.31 9.89 -1.67
N ARG A 212 -18.21 10.04 -2.40
CA ARG A 212 -17.48 8.91 -2.96
C ARG A 212 -16.84 8.04 -1.86
N ASP A 213 -16.30 8.64 -0.79
CA ASP A 213 -15.70 7.90 0.33
C ASP A 213 -16.74 7.06 1.06
N ASP A 214 -17.94 7.60 1.25
CA ASP A 214 -19.09 6.91 1.82
C ASP A 214 -19.61 5.76 0.92
N ILE A 215 -19.59 5.95 -0.40
CA ILE A 215 -19.88 4.86 -1.35
C ILE A 215 -18.83 3.74 -1.22
N LEU A 216 -17.57 4.10 -1.05
CA LEU A 216 -16.49 3.12 -0.89
C LEU A 216 -16.60 2.34 0.41
N ASP A 217 -17.05 2.95 1.51
CA ASP A 217 -17.28 2.23 2.76
C ASP A 217 -18.29 1.08 2.58
N LEU A 218 -19.25 1.24 1.66
CA LEU A 218 -20.25 0.22 1.34
C LEU A 218 -19.82 -0.74 0.22
N THR A 219 -19.10 -0.27 -0.81
CA THR A 219 -18.83 -1.05 -2.03
C THR A 219 -17.46 -1.70 -2.03
N ALA A 220 -16.51 -1.11 -1.31
CA ALA A 220 -15.18 -1.65 -1.23
C ALA A 220 -15.13 -2.79 -0.21
N THR A 221 -14.27 -3.77 -0.46
CA THR A 221 -14.00 -4.81 0.53
C THR A 221 -13.20 -4.22 1.70
N ALA A 222 -13.29 -4.80 2.89
CA ALA A 222 -12.46 -4.44 4.03
C ALA A 222 -10.98 -4.38 3.65
N TRP A 223 -10.62 -5.19 2.68
CA TRP A 223 -9.32 -5.29 2.07
C TRP A 223 -8.89 -4.02 1.30
N SER A 224 -9.77 -3.43 0.49
CA SER A 224 -9.45 -2.24 -0.31
C SER A 224 -9.46 -0.94 0.51
N LEU A 225 -10.15 -0.94 1.65
CA LEU A 225 -10.27 0.23 2.54
C LEU A 225 -9.17 0.30 3.59
N GLY A 226 -8.51 -0.81 3.93
CA GLY A 226 -7.61 -0.90 5.09
C GLY A 226 -8.35 -0.67 6.44
N LYS A 227 -9.67 -0.73 6.43
CA LYS A 227 -10.59 -0.68 7.59
C LYS A 227 -11.75 -1.65 7.34
N PRO A 228 -12.48 -2.09 8.38
CA PRO A 228 -13.69 -2.88 8.18
C PRO A 228 -14.64 -2.18 7.20
N ALA A 229 -15.18 -2.91 6.23
CA ALA A 229 -16.28 -2.41 5.41
C ALA A 229 -17.50 -2.18 6.32
N ASN A 230 -18.37 -1.24 5.94
CA ASN A 230 -19.58 -0.89 6.67
C ASN A 230 -19.33 -0.25 8.05
N SER A 231 -18.17 0.36 8.26
CA SER A 231 -17.88 1.04 9.52
C SER A 231 -18.95 2.08 9.85
N ASP A 232 -19.39 2.85 8.86
CA ASP A 232 -20.39 3.90 9.02
C ASP A 232 -21.75 3.33 9.49
N ILE A 233 -22.19 2.20 8.95
CA ILE A 233 -23.42 1.52 9.40
C ILE A 233 -23.30 1.07 10.86
N VAL A 234 -22.17 0.47 11.23
CA VAL A 234 -21.92 -0.04 12.58
C VAL A 234 -21.83 1.09 13.60
N GLU A 235 -21.19 2.19 13.22
CA GLU A 235 -21.05 3.40 14.05
C GLU A 235 -22.34 4.25 14.11
N GLY A 236 -23.34 3.89 13.31
CA GLY A 236 -24.61 4.60 13.22
C GLY A 236 -24.54 5.93 12.48
N VAL A 237 -23.51 6.13 11.66
CA VAL A 237 -23.38 7.26 10.75
C VAL A 237 -24.07 6.88 9.44
N TYR A 238 -25.33 7.30 9.27
CA TYR A 238 -26.08 6.97 8.07
C TYR A 238 -25.76 7.97 6.96
N THR A 239 -25.04 7.46 5.96
CA THR A 239 -24.55 8.23 4.81
C THR A 239 -25.57 8.27 3.67
N LEU A 240 -25.34 9.05 2.63
CA LEU A 240 -26.30 9.27 1.54
C LEU A 240 -26.87 7.98 0.94
N PRO A 241 -26.09 6.94 0.61
CA PRO A 241 -26.66 5.69 0.12
C PRO A 241 -27.60 5.02 1.12
N VAL A 242 -27.26 5.06 2.42
CA VAL A 242 -28.09 4.46 3.48
C VAL A 242 -29.39 5.24 3.66
N ILE A 243 -29.33 6.57 3.67
CA ILE A 243 -30.52 7.45 3.77
C ILE A 243 -31.49 7.18 2.62
N ARG A 244 -31.00 7.08 1.38
CA ARG A 244 -31.82 6.78 0.20
C ARG A 244 -32.38 5.36 0.22
N ALA A 245 -31.60 4.40 0.71
CA ALA A 245 -32.05 3.02 0.86
C ALA A 245 -33.15 2.89 1.91
N LEU A 246 -33.10 3.63 3.03
CA LEU A 246 -34.14 3.64 4.06
C LEU A 246 -35.50 4.04 3.51
N ALA A 247 -35.59 4.92 2.54
CA ALA A 247 -36.82 5.32 1.89
C ALA A 247 -37.47 4.21 1.01
N ARG A 248 -36.66 3.20 0.60
CA ARG A 248 -37.07 2.14 -0.34
C ARG A 248 -37.22 0.77 0.30
N GLU A 249 -36.38 0.51 1.32
CA GLU A 249 -36.26 -0.80 1.97
C GLU A 249 -36.73 -0.74 3.44
N PRO A 250 -38.02 -0.95 3.74
CA PRO A 250 -38.49 -0.91 5.11
C PRO A 250 -37.83 -1.94 6.04
N ALA A 251 -37.26 -3.02 5.45
CA ALA A 251 -36.51 -4.01 6.20
C ALA A 251 -35.23 -3.44 6.79
N LEU A 252 -34.58 -2.48 6.10
CA LEU A 252 -33.36 -1.84 6.55
C LEU A 252 -33.59 -1.08 7.87
N ALA A 253 -34.69 -0.34 8.01
CA ALA A 253 -35.02 0.38 9.24
C ALA A 253 -35.19 -0.52 10.48
N ARG A 254 -35.53 -1.80 10.28
CA ARG A 254 -35.65 -2.78 11.38
C ARG A 254 -34.29 -3.37 11.79
N LEU A 255 -33.32 -3.35 10.88
CA LEU A 255 -31.98 -3.84 11.14
C LEU A 255 -31.10 -2.77 11.81
N LEU A 256 -31.19 -1.53 11.35
CA LEU A 256 -30.32 -0.44 11.81
C LEU A 256 -30.61 -0.07 13.26
N ARG A 257 -29.68 -0.38 14.17
CA ARG A 257 -29.74 -0.10 15.60
C ARG A 257 -28.34 -0.03 16.20
N ARG A 258 -28.26 0.31 17.47
CA ARG A 258 -27.02 0.12 18.24
C ARG A 258 -26.73 -1.38 18.40
N ASP A 259 -25.47 -1.73 18.52
CA ASP A 259 -25.02 -3.12 18.77
C ASP A 259 -25.36 -4.10 17.63
N LEU A 260 -25.22 -3.67 16.38
CA LEU A 260 -25.30 -4.55 15.21
C LEU A 260 -24.21 -5.61 15.26
N THR A 261 -24.58 -6.87 15.05
CA THR A 261 -23.61 -7.92 14.76
C THR A 261 -23.01 -7.73 13.36
N ALA A 262 -21.82 -8.27 13.11
CA ALA A 262 -21.19 -8.22 11.78
C ALA A 262 -22.09 -8.80 10.67
N ALA A 263 -22.83 -9.89 10.96
CA ALA A 263 -23.76 -10.51 10.02
C ALA A 263 -24.97 -9.61 9.69
N GLU A 264 -25.49 -8.89 10.69
CA GLU A 264 -26.58 -7.92 10.48
C GLU A 264 -26.11 -6.69 9.72
N ALA A 265 -24.91 -6.17 10.01
CA ALA A 265 -24.30 -5.08 9.26
C ALA A 265 -24.08 -5.45 7.79
N GLU A 266 -23.62 -6.68 7.52
CA GLU A 266 -23.48 -7.19 6.16
C GLU A 266 -24.83 -7.37 5.45
N THR A 267 -25.87 -7.77 6.19
CA THR A 267 -27.22 -7.86 5.64
C THR A 267 -27.77 -6.47 5.31
N ALA A 268 -27.56 -5.47 6.18
CA ALA A 268 -27.90 -4.08 5.92
C ALA A 268 -27.18 -3.54 4.67
N ARG A 269 -25.87 -3.79 4.56
CA ARG A 269 -25.07 -3.42 3.38
C ARG A 269 -25.67 -3.99 2.08
N ARG A 270 -25.98 -5.29 2.06
CA ARG A 270 -26.55 -5.94 0.87
C ARG A 270 -27.88 -5.30 0.44
N LEU A 271 -28.74 -4.92 1.40
CA LEU A 271 -29.97 -4.20 1.10
C LEU A 271 -29.69 -2.84 0.47
N VAL A 272 -28.72 -2.08 0.99
CA VAL A 272 -28.31 -0.79 0.42
C VAL A 272 -27.76 -0.97 -0.99
N LEU A 273 -26.92 -1.99 -1.23
CA LEU A 273 -26.34 -2.24 -2.54
C LEU A 273 -27.35 -2.68 -3.60
N SER A 274 -28.41 -3.41 -3.19
CA SER A 274 -29.39 -3.99 -4.12
C SER A 274 -30.51 -3.04 -4.55
N CYS A 275 -30.74 -1.91 -3.84
CA CYS A 275 -31.87 -1.03 -4.09
C CYS A 275 -31.61 0.16 -5.03
N GLY A 276 -30.40 0.24 -5.64
CA GLY A 276 -30.01 1.32 -6.56
C GLY A 276 -29.56 2.62 -5.87
N ALA A 277 -29.57 2.70 -4.53
CA ALA A 277 -29.20 3.91 -3.79
C ALA A 277 -27.74 4.33 -4.00
N VAL A 278 -26.84 3.35 -4.21
CA VAL A 278 -25.43 3.60 -4.50
C VAL A 278 -25.26 4.29 -5.86
N ASP A 279 -25.99 3.85 -6.89
CA ASP A 279 -25.87 4.46 -8.24
C ASP A 279 -26.37 5.90 -8.24
N GLU A 280 -27.40 6.19 -7.47
CA GLU A 280 -27.87 7.58 -7.29
C GLU A 280 -26.88 8.43 -6.49
N ALA A 281 -26.20 7.86 -5.51
CA ALA A 281 -25.14 8.58 -4.79
C ALA A 281 -23.94 8.85 -5.73
N ARG A 282 -23.62 7.96 -6.69
CA ARG A 282 -22.61 8.21 -7.74
C ARG A 282 -23.00 9.41 -8.63
N GLN A 283 -24.29 9.54 -8.98
CA GLN A 283 -24.75 10.70 -9.75
C GLN A 283 -24.49 12.03 -9.00
N VAL A 284 -24.60 12.04 -7.66
CA VAL A 284 -24.27 13.22 -6.86
C VAL A 284 -22.77 13.53 -6.96
N VAL A 285 -21.90 12.52 -6.94
CA VAL A 285 -20.46 12.70 -7.19
C VAL A 285 -20.21 13.33 -8.55
N ASP A 286 -20.86 12.83 -9.62
CA ASP A 286 -20.69 13.32 -10.98
C ASP A 286 -21.15 14.78 -11.10
N VAL A 287 -22.31 15.14 -10.55
CA VAL A 287 -22.84 16.52 -10.53
C VAL A 287 -21.86 17.48 -9.83
N HIS A 288 -21.33 17.08 -8.69
CA HIS A 288 -20.35 17.91 -7.98
C HIS A 288 -19.02 18.01 -8.73
N MET A 289 -18.56 16.94 -9.38
CA MET A 289 -17.35 17.00 -10.20
C MET A 289 -17.51 17.89 -11.43
N GLU A 290 -18.65 17.80 -12.13
CA GLU A 290 -18.95 18.69 -13.26
C GLU A 290 -18.99 20.15 -12.81
N ALA A 291 -19.65 20.44 -11.69
CA ALA A 291 -19.71 21.78 -11.11
C ALA A 291 -18.32 22.27 -10.69
N ALA A 292 -17.46 21.41 -10.12
CA ALA A 292 -16.08 21.76 -9.77
C ALA A 292 -15.28 22.12 -11.03
N LEU A 293 -15.25 21.26 -12.04
CA LEU A 293 -14.47 21.47 -13.25
C LEU A 293 -14.94 22.72 -14.01
N GLY A 294 -16.25 23.00 -14.05
CA GLY A 294 -16.81 24.19 -14.64
C GLY A 294 -16.32 25.50 -13.99
N ARG A 295 -15.93 25.46 -12.69
CA ARG A 295 -15.35 26.64 -12.00
C ARG A 295 -13.94 26.99 -12.45
N LEU A 296 -13.26 26.09 -13.13
CA LEU A 296 -11.92 26.32 -13.66
C LEU A 296 -11.93 26.94 -15.06
N GLU A 297 -13.07 26.96 -15.74
CA GLU A 297 -13.18 27.50 -17.10
C GLU A 297 -12.80 28.98 -17.13
N GLY A 298 -11.90 29.34 -18.04
CA GLY A 298 -11.42 30.70 -18.21
C GLY A 298 -10.41 31.19 -17.16
N LEU A 299 -10.11 30.41 -16.11
CA LEU A 299 -9.14 30.79 -15.10
C LEU A 299 -7.70 30.46 -15.52
N GLY A 300 -6.78 31.39 -15.26
CA GLY A 300 -5.35 31.23 -15.35
C GLY A 300 -4.84 30.68 -16.69
N ASP A 301 -3.64 30.06 -16.65
CA ASP A 301 -3.08 29.45 -17.85
C ASP A 301 -3.63 28.04 -18.09
N PRO A 302 -3.83 27.61 -19.36
CA PRO A 302 -4.43 26.32 -19.69
C PRO A 302 -3.68 25.12 -19.10
N ARG A 303 -2.36 25.18 -19.05
CA ARG A 303 -1.51 24.08 -18.58
C ARG A 303 -1.69 23.84 -17.07
N SER A 304 -1.71 24.91 -16.29
CA SER A 304 -1.94 24.85 -14.84
C SER A 304 -3.38 24.43 -14.52
N ARG A 305 -4.34 24.87 -15.34
CA ARG A 305 -5.75 24.47 -15.23
C ARG A 305 -5.92 22.97 -15.46
N ASP A 306 -5.31 22.43 -16.52
CA ASP A 306 -5.36 21.01 -16.83
C ASP A 306 -4.70 20.17 -15.70
N ALA A 307 -3.65 20.69 -15.08
CA ALA A 307 -3.01 20.02 -13.94
C ALA A 307 -3.92 19.97 -12.70
N LEU A 308 -4.59 21.08 -12.36
CA LEU A 308 -5.52 21.13 -11.23
C LEU A 308 -6.75 20.25 -11.49
N ALA A 309 -7.33 20.31 -12.70
CA ALA A 309 -8.43 19.45 -13.12
C ALA A 309 -8.04 17.96 -13.11
N GLY A 310 -6.88 17.63 -13.65
CA GLY A 310 -6.34 16.28 -13.66
C GLY A 310 -6.10 15.74 -12.25
N TYR A 311 -5.60 16.58 -11.34
CA TYR A 311 -5.44 16.21 -9.93
C TYR A 311 -6.78 15.94 -9.25
N ALA A 312 -7.79 16.82 -9.45
CA ALA A 312 -9.14 16.62 -8.92
C ALA A 312 -9.74 15.29 -9.38
N LEU A 313 -9.67 15.01 -10.69
CA LEU A 313 -10.13 13.74 -11.24
C LEU A 313 -9.36 12.54 -10.64
N SER A 314 -8.06 12.69 -10.42
CA SER A 314 -7.25 11.61 -9.85
C SER A 314 -7.66 11.24 -8.43
N ILE A 315 -7.99 12.22 -7.59
CA ILE A 315 -8.41 11.95 -6.20
C ILE A 315 -9.81 11.36 -6.10
N ILE A 316 -10.67 11.61 -7.07
CA ILE A 316 -12.02 11.02 -7.13
C ILE A 316 -12.00 9.62 -7.74
N ASN A 317 -11.24 9.39 -8.79
CA ASN A 317 -11.18 8.08 -9.48
C ASN A 317 -10.37 7.01 -8.73
N THR A 318 -9.65 7.38 -7.68
CA THR A 318 -8.95 6.42 -6.82
C THR A 318 -9.93 5.67 -5.93
N GLY A 319 -10.75 4.74 -6.45
CA GLY A 319 -11.56 3.88 -5.60
C GLY A 319 -12.91 3.37 -6.11
N GLY A 320 -13.26 3.49 -7.39
CA GLY A 320 -14.50 2.90 -7.91
C GLY A 320 -14.30 2.07 -9.17
N PRO A 321 -15.05 0.98 -9.38
CA PRO A 321 -15.04 0.28 -10.64
C PRO A 321 -15.73 1.14 -11.71
N ALA A 322 -15.02 1.44 -12.80
CA ALA A 322 -15.66 1.87 -14.04
C ALA A 322 -16.43 0.67 -14.61
N ALA A 323 -17.67 0.90 -15.04
CA ALA A 323 -18.47 -0.14 -15.70
C ALA A 323 -17.72 -0.70 -16.91
N PRO A 324 -17.69 -2.02 -17.13
CA PRO A 324 -16.91 -2.61 -18.19
C PRO A 324 -17.61 -2.43 -19.53
N ALA A 325 -16.95 -1.76 -20.47
CA ALA A 325 -17.18 -2.04 -21.88
C ALA A 325 -16.43 -3.35 -22.20
N LEU A 326 -17.18 -4.37 -22.53
CA LEU A 326 -16.65 -5.65 -22.98
C LEU A 326 -15.76 -5.44 -24.22
N VAL A 327 -14.46 -5.50 -24.02
CA VAL A 327 -13.50 -5.72 -25.10
C VAL A 327 -12.91 -7.10 -24.88
N THR A 328 -13.31 -8.03 -25.73
CA THR A 328 -12.67 -9.33 -25.86
C THR A 328 -11.23 -9.14 -26.34
N VAL A 329 -10.27 -9.35 -25.45
CA VAL A 329 -8.85 -9.44 -25.80
C VAL A 329 -8.59 -10.88 -26.25
N PRO A 330 -8.02 -11.12 -27.46
CA PRO A 330 -7.64 -12.46 -27.86
C PRO A 330 -6.55 -13.01 -26.94
N ALA A 331 -6.67 -14.29 -26.59
CA ALA A 331 -5.69 -14.99 -25.78
C ALA A 331 -4.30 -14.91 -26.44
N PRO A 332 -3.21 -14.71 -25.66
CA PRO A 332 -1.86 -14.68 -26.22
C PRO A 332 -1.53 -16.02 -26.87
N SER A 333 -1.00 -15.94 -28.08
CA SER A 333 -0.55 -17.10 -28.83
C SER A 333 0.55 -17.84 -28.05
N PRO A 334 0.51 -19.16 -27.94
CA PRO A 334 1.55 -19.90 -27.24
C PRO A 334 2.88 -19.77 -27.98
N SER A 335 3.90 -19.31 -27.28
CA SER A 335 5.31 -19.37 -27.73
C SER A 335 5.67 -20.81 -28.10
N PRO A 336 6.57 -21.05 -29.07
CA PRO A 336 6.89 -22.41 -29.54
C PRO A 336 7.46 -23.24 -28.39
N ALA A 337 6.68 -24.21 -27.96
CA ALA A 337 6.89 -25.00 -26.74
C ALA A 337 8.20 -25.84 -26.70
N GLY A 338 8.85 -26.04 -27.85
CA GLY A 338 10.04 -26.88 -27.92
C GLY A 338 11.36 -26.24 -27.48
N VAL A 339 11.60 -24.99 -27.84
CA VAL A 339 12.89 -24.28 -27.51
C VAL A 339 12.88 -23.80 -26.06
N ALA A 340 11.73 -23.35 -25.57
CA ALA A 340 11.57 -22.90 -24.17
C ALA A 340 11.72 -24.07 -23.16
N GLY A 341 11.35 -25.30 -23.53
CA GLY A 341 11.52 -26.50 -22.71
C GLY A 341 13.00 -26.84 -22.48
N GLN A 342 13.78 -26.93 -23.56
CA GLN A 342 15.22 -27.25 -23.47
C GLN A 342 16.03 -26.18 -22.75
N LEU A 343 15.61 -24.91 -22.83
CA LEU A 343 16.24 -23.82 -22.08
C LEU A 343 16.05 -24.01 -20.58
N ARG A 344 14.82 -24.31 -20.15
CA ARG A 344 14.47 -24.53 -18.74
C ARG A 344 15.20 -25.72 -18.13
N GLU A 345 15.26 -26.83 -18.86
CA GLU A 345 15.99 -28.04 -18.42
C GLU A 345 17.47 -27.74 -18.20
N ARG A 346 18.13 -27.10 -19.15
CA ARG A 346 19.55 -26.72 -19.01
C ARG A 346 19.83 -25.75 -17.86
N VAL A 347 18.95 -24.79 -17.63
CA VAL A 347 19.10 -23.85 -16.50
C VAL A 347 18.85 -24.58 -15.19
N GLN A 348 17.88 -25.51 -15.12
CA GLN A 348 17.64 -26.31 -13.91
C GLN A 348 18.84 -27.21 -13.57
N GLU A 349 19.44 -27.87 -14.56
CA GLU A 349 20.65 -28.67 -14.35
C GLU A 349 21.83 -27.84 -13.79
N ARG A 350 21.98 -26.58 -14.24
CA ARG A 350 22.99 -25.66 -13.69
C ARG A 350 22.66 -25.20 -12.27
N LEU A 351 21.39 -25.00 -11.95
CA LEU A 351 20.95 -24.69 -10.59
C LEU A 351 21.20 -25.84 -9.65
N ASP A 352 20.90 -27.08 -10.06
CA ASP A 352 21.16 -28.29 -9.27
C ASP A 352 22.67 -28.42 -8.98
N ALA A 353 23.52 -28.18 -9.99
CA ALA A 353 24.97 -28.18 -9.83
C ALA A 353 25.44 -27.07 -8.87
N TRP A 354 24.89 -25.86 -9.01
CA TRP A 354 25.21 -24.71 -8.18
C TRP A 354 24.80 -24.90 -6.71
N LEU A 355 23.68 -25.57 -6.45
CA LEU A 355 23.25 -25.93 -5.09
C LEU A 355 24.27 -26.84 -4.40
N LEU A 356 24.86 -27.78 -5.15
CA LEU A 356 25.92 -28.66 -4.65
C LEU A 356 27.24 -27.90 -4.46
N GLU A 357 27.62 -27.05 -5.42
CA GLU A 357 28.85 -26.24 -5.37
C GLU A 357 28.86 -25.27 -4.19
N THR A 358 27.73 -24.65 -3.87
CA THR A 358 27.60 -23.72 -2.75
C THR A 358 27.45 -24.44 -1.40
N GLY A 359 27.16 -25.75 -1.44
CA GLY A 359 26.86 -26.53 -0.25
C GLY A 359 25.45 -26.33 0.30
N LEU A 360 24.57 -25.60 -0.39
CA LEU A 360 23.16 -25.51 0.01
C LEU A 360 22.51 -26.90 0.02
N ALA A 361 22.78 -27.72 -0.99
CA ALA A 361 22.42 -29.11 -1.01
C ALA A 361 23.67 -29.97 -0.73
N ALA A 362 23.55 -30.97 0.13
CA ALA A 362 24.61 -31.92 0.41
C ALA A 362 24.65 -33.08 -0.59
N THR A 363 23.50 -33.37 -1.23
CA THR A 363 23.36 -34.49 -2.17
C THR A 363 22.60 -34.05 -3.44
N PRO A 364 22.80 -34.78 -4.56
CA PRO A 364 22.02 -34.53 -5.77
C PRO A 364 20.50 -34.74 -5.59
N GLU A 365 20.08 -35.53 -4.62
CA GLU A 365 18.69 -35.74 -4.29
C GLU A 365 18.09 -34.50 -3.61
N GLU A 366 18.83 -33.91 -2.65
CA GLU A 366 18.44 -32.63 -2.03
C GLU A 366 18.37 -31.49 -3.06
N ALA A 367 19.34 -31.39 -3.97
CA ALA A 367 19.35 -30.36 -5.01
C ALA A 367 18.11 -30.42 -5.93
N ARG A 368 17.58 -31.62 -6.18
CA ARG A 368 16.40 -31.87 -7.00
C ARG A 368 15.10 -31.90 -6.18
N HIS A 369 15.16 -31.64 -4.90
CA HIS A 369 13.96 -31.67 -4.06
C HIS A 369 12.92 -30.68 -4.56
N PRO A 370 11.61 -31.03 -4.60
CA PRO A 370 10.54 -30.18 -5.11
C PRO A 370 10.49 -28.79 -4.51
N ARG A 371 10.92 -28.64 -3.25
CA ARG A 371 10.97 -27.35 -2.56
C ARG A 371 11.89 -26.34 -3.25
N TRP A 372 12.96 -26.78 -3.92
CA TRP A 372 13.94 -25.95 -4.62
C TRP A 372 13.93 -26.14 -6.13
N SER A 373 13.29 -27.19 -6.64
CA SER A 373 13.14 -27.41 -8.07
C SER A 373 12.10 -26.45 -8.67
N GLY A 374 12.19 -26.24 -9.98
CA GLY A 374 11.23 -25.40 -10.69
C GLY A 374 11.55 -23.90 -10.71
N MET A 375 12.64 -23.45 -10.03
CA MET A 375 13.05 -22.04 -10.03
C MET A 375 13.45 -21.56 -11.43
N ALA A 376 14.08 -22.40 -12.25
CA ALA A 376 14.34 -22.11 -13.66
C ALA A 376 13.05 -21.81 -14.43
N SER A 377 12.02 -22.62 -14.21
CA SER A 377 10.70 -22.42 -14.82
C SER A 377 10.01 -21.15 -14.34
N ALA A 378 10.15 -20.84 -13.05
CA ALA A 378 9.61 -19.63 -12.45
C ALA A 378 10.30 -18.37 -13.01
N ALA A 379 11.62 -18.36 -13.03
CA ALA A 379 12.41 -17.25 -13.57
C ALA A 379 12.15 -17.04 -15.08
N ALA A 380 12.05 -18.11 -15.87
CA ALA A 380 11.72 -18.02 -17.29
C ALA A 380 10.31 -17.47 -17.57
N ARG A 381 9.35 -17.72 -16.69
CA ARG A 381 8.02 -17.10 -16.77
C ARG A 381 8.02 -15.62 -16.40
N LEU A 382 8.83 -15.26 -15.41
CA LEU A 382 9.00 -13.85 -15.01
C LEU A 382 9.80 -13.05 -16.05
N TRP A 383 10.66 -13.73 -16.81
CA TRP A 383 11.50 -13.11 -17.83
C TRP A 383 11.48 -13.89 -19.14
N PRO A 384 10.35 -13.85 -19.90
CA PRO A 384 10.18 -14.68 -21.10
C PRO A 384 11.15 -14.37 -22.22
N ASP A 385 11.68 -13.15 -22.29
CA ASP A 385 12.61 -12.69 -23.32
C ASP A 385 14.09 -12.82 -22.90
N ALA A 386 14.36 -13.38 -21.71
CA ALA A 386 15.69 -13.52 -21.16
C ALA A 386 16.46 -14.67 -21.82
N ASP A 387 17.78 -14.49 -21.98
CA ASP A 387 18.68 -15.58 -22.32
C ASP A 387 18.92 -16.55 -21.14
N ALA A 388 19.60 -17.66 -21.40
CA ALA A 388 19.85 -18.69 -20.39
C ALA A 388 20.62 -18.17 -19.16
N GLY A 389 21.58 -17.26 -19.36
CA GLY A 389 22.39 -16.68 -18.28
C GLY A 389 21.58 -15.74 -17.39
N GLN A 390 20.70 -14.97 -18.01
CA GLN A 390 19.79 -14.06 -17.31
C GLN A 390 18.76 -14.85 -16.49
N VAL A 391 18.15 -15.88 -17.08
CA VAL A 391 17.20 -16.77 -16.37
C VAL A 391 17.90 -17.46 -15.19
N GLU A 392 19.11 -17.96 -15.37
CA GLU A 392 19.91 -18.60 -14.32
C GLU A 392 20.22 -17.61 -13.17
N THR A 393 20.65 -16.41 -13.50
CA THR A 393 20.95 -15.35 -12.52
C THR A 393 19.74 -15.03 -11.66
N LEU A 394 18.58 -14.84 -12.30
CA LEU A 394 17.32 -14.58 -11.61
C LEU A 394 16.90 -15.76 -10.74
N ALA A 395 17.02 -16.99 -11.28
CA ALA A 395 16.66 -18.21 -10.57
C ALA A 395 17.50 -18.45 -9.32
N ARG A 396 18.83 -18.17 -9.38
CA ARG A 396 19.72 -18.25 -8.21
C ARG A 396 19.32 -17.26 -7.13
N TRP A 397 19.01 -16.01 -7.48
CA TRP A 397 18.59 -15.01 -6.52
C TRP A 397 17.24 -15.39 -5.85
N MET A 398 16.26 -15.79 -6.66
CA MET A 398 14.98 -16.25 -6.13
C MET A 398 15.16 -17.45 -5.20
N LEU A 399 16.00 -18.41 -5.60
CA LEU A 399 16.26 -19.60 -4.78
C LEU A 399 16.87 -19.24 -3.43
N VAL A 400 17.83 -18.31 -3.39
CA VAL A 400 18.39 -17.83 -2.13
C VAL A 400 17.33 -17.19 -1.25
N CYS A 401 16.47 -16.31 -1.80
CA CYS A 401 15.35 -15.74 -1.04
C CYS A 401 14.46 -16.84 -0.45
N TYR A 402 14.13 -17.89 -1.22
CA TYR A 402 13.36 -19.01 -0.72
C TYR A 402 14.09 -19.84 0.35
N VAL A 403 15.40 -20.01 0.25
CA VAL A 403 16.18 -20.68 1.30
C VAL A 403 16.16 -19.88 2.59
N LEU A 404 16.26 -18.56 2.52
CA LEU A 404 16.20 -17.67 3.69
C LEU A 404 14.81 -17.74 4.36
N ASP A 405 13.75 -17.78 3.57
CA ASP A 405 12.37 -17.97 4.01
C ASP A 405 12.20 -19.34 4.72
N ASP A 406 12.59 -20.40 4.03
CA ASP A 406 12.51 -21.77 4.54
C ASP A 406 13.25 -21.95 5.87
N LEU A 407 14.38 -21.25 6.06
CA LEU A 407 15.14 -21.30 7.32
C LEU A 407 14.38 -20.67 8.50
N LEU A 408 13.59 -19.62 8.26
CA LEU A 408 12.80 -18.93 9.29
C LEU A 408 11.44 -19.63 9.52
N GLU A 409 10.88 -20.22 8.47
CA GLU A 409 9.57 -20.89 8.51
C GLU A 409 9.64 -22.39 8.79
N ASP A 410 10.82 -22.96 9.03
CA ASP A 410 10.98 -24.38 9.25
C ASP A 410 10.05 -24.90 10.35
N PRO A 411 9.22 -25.91 10.07
CA PRO A 411 8.32 -26.50 11.05
C PRO A 411 9.02 -27.13 12.27
N GLU A 412 10.31 -27.48 12.15
CA GLU A 412 11.11 -28.00 13.26
C GLU A 412 11.50 -26.93 14.27
N LEU A 413 11.43 -25.65 13.92
CA LEU A 413 11.61 -24.54 14.87
C LEU A 413 10.44 -24.51 15.85
N THR A 414 10.78 -24.60 17.13
CA THR A 414 9.81 -24.59 18.24
C THR A 414 10.02 -23.43 19.20
N ASP A 415 11.13 -22.68 19.06
CA ASP A 415 11.52 -21.57 19.91
C ASP A 415 11.62 -20.25 19.13
N SER A 416 10.79 -19.27 19.51
CA SER A 416 10.83 -17.92 18.92
C SER A 416 12.20 -17.23 19.10
N GLY A 417 12.93 -17.55 20.17
CA GLY A 417 14.27 -17.02 20.41
C GLY A 417 15.28 -17.52 19.36
N GLU A 418 15.13 -18.75 18.87
CA GLU A 418 15.96 -19.28 17.79
C GLU A 418 15.67 -18.54 16.47
N VAL A 419 14.41 -18.31 16.14
CA VAL A 419 13.99 -17.53 14.96
C VAL A 419 14.61 -16.13 14.98
N VAL A 420 14.53 -15.43 16.13
CA VAL A 420 15.10 -14.09 16.30
C VAL A 420 16.62 -14.08 16.11
N ARG A 421 17.34 -15.05 16.69
CA ARG A 421 18.80 -15.18 16.52
C ARG A 421 19.17 -15.46 15.06
N LEU A 422 18.45 -16.36 14.41
CA LEU A 422 18.67 -16.71 13.01
C LEU A 422 18.47 -15.49 12.10
N ARG A 423 17.34 -14.77 12.25
CA ARG A 423 17.12 -13.52 11.50
C ARG A 423 18.23 -12.49 11.79
N HIS A 424 18.63 -12.33 13.04
CA HIS A 424 19.72 -11.43 13.38
C HIS A 424 21.01 -11.80 12.63
N ARG A 425 21.37 -13.08 12.59
CA ARG A 425 22.54 -13.56 11.85
C ARG A 425 22.42 -13.29 10.36
N LEU A 426 21.27 -13.53 9.76
CA LEU A 426 21.00 -13.22 8.35
C LEU A 426 21.13 -11.71 8.06
N THR A 427 20.66 -10.86 8.97
CA THR A 427 20.81 -9.39 8.85
C THR A 427 22.29 -8.97 8.93
N VAL A 428 23.08 -9.63 9.78
CA VAL A 428 24.54 -9.41 9.83
C VAL A 428 25.18 -9.78 8.50
N LEU A 429 24.82 -10.92 7.90
CA LEU A 429 25.30 -11.32 6.57
C LEU A 429 24.95 -10.30 5.48
N ILE A 430 23.75 -9.74 5.49
CA ILE A 430 23.32 -8.70 4.54
C ILE A 430 24.17 -7.43 4.72
N ARG A 431 24.48 -7.05 5.95
CA ARG A 431 25.35 -5.90 6.23
C ARG A 431 26.77 -6.15 5.75
N GLU A 432 27.34 -7.32 6.04
CA GLU A 432 28.67 -7.74 5.53
C GLU A 432 28.68 -7.76 3.99
N LEU A 433 27.62 -8.28 3.38
CA LEU A 433 27.44 -8.29 1.92
C LEU A 433 27.48 -6.87 1.33
N ARG A 434 26.85 -5.90 1.99
CA ARG A 434 26.87 -4.48 1.57
C ARG A 434 28.30 -3.90 1.65
N GLU A 435 28.98 -4.10 2.76
CA GLU A 435 30.35 -3.62 2.96
C GLU A 435 31.32 -4.21 1.91
N LEU A 436 31.22 -5.52 1.67
CA LEU A 436 32.05 -6.22 0.70
C LEU A 436 31.68 -5.89 -0.75
N ASP A 437 30.44 -5.57 -1.03
CA ASP A 437 30.00 -5.09 -2.34
C ASP A 437 30.63 -3.73 -2.69
N GLU A 438 30.68 -2.82 -1.73
CA GLU A 438 31.34 -1.52 -1.87
C GLU A 438 32.84 -1.64 -2.08
N LEU A 439 33.48 -2.63 -1.44
CA LEU A 439 34.92 -2.91 -1.55
C LEU A 439 35.31 -3.78 -2.78
N GLY A 440 34.33 -4.40 -3.44
CA GLY A 440 34.57 -5.36 -4.52
C GLY A 440 35.04 -6.74 -4.05
N GLU A 441 34.90 -7.07 -2.76
CA GLU A 441 35.47 -8.26 -2.09
C GLU A 441 34.39 -9.29 -1.73
N LEU A 442 33.34 -9.46 -2.54
CA LEU A 442 32.18 -10.33 -2.24
C LEU A 442 32.55 -11.80 -1.93
N GLY A 443 33.68 -12.29 -2.44
CA GLY A 443 34.19 -13.62 -2.13
C GLY A 443 34.63 -13.84 -0.67
N GLU A 444 34.72 -12.76 0.11
CA GLU A 444 35.07 -12.78 1.52
C GLU A 444 33.85 -12.84 2.47
N LEU A 445 32.64 -12.88 1.92
CA LEU A 445 31.42 -12.93 2.74
C LEU A 445 31.46 -14.14 3.69
N GLY A 446 31.24 -13.87 4.95
CA GLY A 446 31.26 -14.89 6.00
C GLY A 446 32.64 -15.37 6.44
N ARG A 447 33.76 -14.87 5.85
CA ARG A 447 35.13 -15.19 6.28
C ARG A 447 35.69 -14.20 7.31
N ARG A 448 35.11 -13.00 7.44
CA ARG A 448 35.58 -11.91 8.32
C ARG A 448 35.19 -12.08 9.80
N GLY A 449 34.52 -13.15 10.20
CA GLY A 449 34.23 -13.43 11.60
C GLY A 449 35.32 -14.28 12.26
N ASP A 450 35.72 -13.98 13.51
CA ASP A 450 36.74 -14.67 14.29
C ASP A 450 36.40 -16.14 14.68
N ALA A 451 35.31 -16.69 14.15
CA ALA A 451 34.90 -18.08 14.38
C ALA A 451 35.13 -18.95 13.14
N PRO A 452 35.79 -20.13 13.29
CA PRO A 452 35.93 -21.09 12.20
C PRO A 452 34.52 -21.56 11.76
N GLY A 453 34.17 -21.33 10.50
CA GLY A 453 32.87 -21.73 9.92
C GLY A 453 31.88 -20.59 9.69
N ALA A 454 32.23 -19.33 9.95
CA ALA A 454 31.33 -18.17 9.81
C ALA A 454 30.80 -17.91 8.38
N GLY A 455 31.33 -18.62 7.37
CA GLY A 455 30.95 -18.45 5.97
C GLY A 455 29.85 -19.33 5.43
N GLY A 456 29.56 -20.48 5.99
CA GLY A 456 28.52 -21.44 5.60
C GLY A 456 28.02 -21.44 4.15
N ALA A 457 27.27 -22.45 3.80
CA ALA A 457 26.65 -22.59 2.47
C ALA A 457 25.75 -21.40 2.10
N VAL A 458 24.98 -20.89 3.09
CA VAL A 458 24.04 -19.78 2.89
C VAL A 458 24.78 -18.49 2.52
N ALA A 459 25.87 -18.15 3.22
CA ALA A 459 26.67 -16.96 2.93
C ALA A 459 27.32 -17.04 1.54
N THR A 460 27.86 -18.22 1.18
CA THR A 460 28.44 -18.47 -0.15
C THR A 460 27.40 -18.29 -1.26
N ALA A 461 26.23 -18.88 -1.10
CA ALA A 461 25.16 -18.81 -2.08
C ALA A 461 24.62 -17.36 -2.20
N LEU A 462 24.44 -16.66 -1.08
CA LEU A 462 24.00 -15.26 -1.05
C LEU A 462 25.00 -14.36 -1.78
N ALA A 463 26.30 -14.51 -1.53
CA ALA A 463 27.35 -13.73 -2.21
C ALA A 463 27.36 -13.97 -3.72
N GLN A 464 27.26 -15.23 -4.15
CA GLN A 464 27.26 -15.57 -5.58
C GLN A 464 26.00 -15.11 -6.29
N ALA A 465 24.82 -15.29 -5.69
CA ALA A 465 23.55 -14.82 -6.25
C ALA A 465 23.52 -13.29 -6.36
N TRP A 466 23.98 -12.59 -5.30
CA TRP A 466 24.12 -11.14 -5.30
C TRP A 466 25.10 -10.66 -6.38
N ALA A 467 26.26 -11.28 -6.49
CA ALA A 467 27.25 -10.95 -7.51
C ALA A 467 26.68 -11.01 -8.93
N GLY A 468 25.77 -11.97 -9.19
CA GLY A 468 25.07 -12.09 -10.47
C GLY A 468 24.06 -10.96 -10.71
N ILE A 469 23.16 -10.75 -9.73
CA ILE A 469 22.02 -9.85 -9.93
C ILE A 469 22.41 -8.36 -9.90
N ARG A 470 23.47 -8.00 -9.19
CA ARG A 470 23.96 -6.62 -9.07
C ARG A 470 24.65 -6.09 -10.33
N VAL A 471 25.01 -6.97 -11.28
CA VAL A 471 25.69 -6.57 -12.52
C VAL A 471 24.85 -5.54 -13.26
N ALA A 472 25.50 -4.46 -13.71
CA ALA A 472 24.87 -3.30 -14.35
C ALA A 472 23.90 -2.49 -13.46
N GLN A 473 23.78 -2.81 -12.16
CA GLN A 473 22.94 -2.04 -11.23
C GLN A 473 23.78 -0.93 -10.55
N PRO A 474 23.22 0.30 -10.39
CA PRO A 474 23.96 1.37 -9.73
C PRO A 474 23.98 1.22 -8.20
N PRO A 475 24.87 1.95 -7.52
CA PRO A 475 24.97 1.91 -6.07
C PRO A 475 23.65 2.17 -5.33
N SER A 476 22.84 3.12 -5.82
CA SER A 476 21.54 3.44 -5.19
C SER A 476 20.52 2.29 -5.28
N TRP A 477 20.52 1.54 -6.37
CA TRP A 477 19.67 0.34 -6.49
C TRP A 477 20.19 -0.76 -5.57
N ARG A 478 21.49 -1.00 -5.56
CA ARG A 478 22.13 -2.04 -4.73
C ARG A 478 21.86 -1.82 -3.24
N ALA A 479 22.01 -0.59 -2.76
CA ALA A 479 21.70 -0.23 -1.38
C ALA A 479 20.23 -0.50 -1.06
N ARG A 480 19.31 -0.02 -1.90
CA ARG A 480 17.86 -0.21 -1.73
C ARG A 480 17.45 -1.68 -1.75
N ALA A 481 17.98 -2.48 -2.67
CA ALA A 481 17.65 -3.90 -2.76
C ALA A 481 18.07 -4.69 -1.51
N LEU A 482 19.20 -4.35 -0.90
CA LEU A 482 19.62 -4.94 0.37
C LEU A 482 18.78 -4.44 1.56
N ASP A 483 18.30 -3.18 1.52
CA ASP A 483 17.34 -2.69 2.51
C ASP A 483 16.01 -3.46 2.42
N HIS A 484 15.46 -3.65 1.21
CA HIS A 484 14.26 -4.43 1.00
C HIS A 484 14.42 -5.90 1.44
N LEU A 485 15.60 -6.50 1.22
CA LEU A 485 15.89 -7.85 1.70
C LEU A 485 15.87 -7.92 3.24
N ALA A 486 16.46 -6.94 3.92
CA ALA A 486 16.46 -6.87 5.38
C ALA A 486 15.05 -6.65 5.95
N GLU A 487 14.28 -5.73 5.37
CA GLU A 487 12.88 -5.47 5.77
C GLU A 487 11.99 -6.70 5.59
N TRP A 488 12.20 -7.44 4.51
CA TRP A 488 11.47 -8.68 4.25
C TRP A 488 11.79 -9.76 5.28
N LEU A 489 13.08 -9.96 5.64
CA LEU A 489 13.47 -10.92 6.69
C LEU A 489 12.85 -10.59 8.06
N GLU A 490 12.71 -9.30 8.39
CA GLU A 490 12.00 -8.89 9.61
C GLU A 490 10.51 -9.29 9.58
N ALA A 491 9.89 -9.21 8.41
CA ALA A 491 8.50 -9.62 8.26
C ALA A 491 8.34 -11.15 8.35
N CYS A 492 9.27 -11.94 7.76
CA CYS A 492 9.29 -13.41 7.88
C CYS A 492 9.53 -13.86 9.33
N GLU A 493 10.47 -13.21 10.06
CA GLU A 493 10.65 -13.47 11.50
C GLU A 493 9.33 -13.29 12.27
N ARG A 494 8.63 -12.19 12.01
CA ARG A 494 7.36 -11.89 12.68
C ARG A 494 6.30 -12.94 12.39
N GLU A 495 6.18 -13.37 11.13
CA GLU A 495 5.26 -14.43 10.72
C GLU A 495 5.58 -15.75 11.43
N ALA A 496 6.85 -16.15 11.46
CA ALA A 496 7.31 -17.33 12.16
C ALA A 496 7.05 -17.26 13.69
N CYS A 497 7.32 -16.13 14.33
CA CYS A 497 7.02 -15.92 15.75
C CYS A 497 5.51 -15.96 16.04
N HIS A 498 4.68 -15.40 15.15
CA HIS A 498 3.22 -15.48 15.27
C HIS A 498 2.74 -16.94 15.13
N ARG A 499 3.31 -17.70 14.20
CA ARG A 499 3.03 -19.14 14.06
C ARG A 499 3.35 -19.91 15.35
N LEU A 500 4.55 -19.70 15.91
CA LEU A 500 5.00 -20.39 17.13
C LEU A 500 4.17 -20.02 18.36
N SER A 501 3.68 -18.79 18.44
CA SER A 501 2.82 -18.34 19.54
C SER A 501 1.35 -18.73 19.37
N GLY A 502 0.96 -19.29 18.22
CA GLY A 502 -0.44 -19.57 17.88
C GLY A 502 -1.27 -18.30 17.65
N PHE A 503 -0.63 -17.15 17.45
CA PHE A 503 -1.32 -15.90 17.15
C PHE A 503 -1.99 -15.97 15.78
N VAL A 504 -3.27 -15.57 15.72
CA VAL A 504 -4.01 -15.38 14.46
C VAL A 504 -4.41 -13.91 14.39
N PRO A 505 -4.01 -13.19 13.34
CA PRO A 505 -4.36 -11.78 13.20
C PRO A 505 -5.86 -11.59 12.98
N SER A 506 -6.35 -10.37 13.23
CA SER A 506 -7.67 -9.98 12.77
C SER A 506 -7.72 -9.90 11.24
N LEU A 507 -8.92 -9.99 10.64
CA LEU A 507 -9.12 -9.76 9.19
C LEU A 507 -8.55 -8.40 8.74
N ARG A 508 -8.59 -7.41 9.63
CA ARG A 508 -8.04 -6.08 9.38
C ARG A 508 -6.51 -6.09 9.26
N ASP A 509 -5.83 -6.89 10.09
CA ASP A 509 -4.37 -6.88 10.19
C ASP A 509 -3.72 -7.93 9.28
N GLN A 510 -4.48 -8.92 8.82
CA GLN A 510 -3.99 -10.04 8.02
C GLN A 510 -3.27 -9.58 6.76
N LEU A 511 -3.94 -8.79 5.91
CA LEU A 511 -3.36 -8.38 4.64
C LEU A 511 -2.13 -7.46 4.79
N PRO A 512 -2.12 -6.41 5.64
CA PRO A 512 -0.91 -5.63 5.90
C PRO A 512 0.29 -6.48 6.37
N LEU A 513 0.04 -7.50 7.19
CA LEU A 513 1.08 -8.42 7.64
C LEU A 513 1.53 -9.34 6.50
N ARG A 514 0.59 -9.92 5.77
CA ARG A 514 0.85 -10.82 4.65
C ARG A 514 1.60 -10.13 3.50
N LEU A 515 1.23 -8.89 3.17
CA LEU A 515 1.95 -8.10 2.16
C LEU A 515 3.41 -7.84 2.55
N ARG A 516 3.69 -7.61 3.83
CA ARG A 516 5.07 -7.39 4.28
C ARG A 516 5.92 -8.66 4.13
N SER A 517 5.40 -9.82 4.53
CA SER A 517 6.10 -11.09 4.40
C SER A 517 6.20 -11.59 2.94
N ALA A 518 5.41 -11.02 2.03
CA ALA A 518 5.53 -11.28 0.60
C ALA A 518 6.67 -10.50 -0.10
N GLY A 519 7.29 -9.53 0.57
CA GLY A 519 8.43 -8.79 0.05
C GLY A 519 8.15 -7.91 -1.18
N PRO A 520 7.18 -6.96 -1.13
CA PRO A 520 6.83 -6.13 -2.29
C PRO A 520 8.01 -5.31 -2.82
N GLY A 521 8.95 -4.89 -1.96
CA GLY A 521 10.17 -4.22 -2.36
C GLY A 521 11.09 -5.12 -3.19
N LEU A 522 11.28 -6.38 -2.77
CA LEU A 522 12.06 -7.37 -3.52
C LEU A 522 11.44 -7.66 -4.89
N ALA A 523 10.12 -7.74 -4.96
CA ALA A 523 9.41 -7.93 -6.22
C ALA A 523 9.68 -6.79 -7.20
N LEU A 524 9.63 -5.53 -6.72
CA LEU A 524 9.95 -4.35 -7.54
C LEU A 524 11.40 -4.35 -8.03
N ASP A 525 12.35 -4.70 -7.17
CA ASP A 525 13.75 -4.79 -7.55
C ASP A 525 13.99 -5.84 -8.64
N LEU A 526 13.30 -6.99 -8.55
CA LEU A 526 13.34 -8.02 -9.59
C LEU A 526 12.72 -7.55 -10.92
N PHE A 527 11.62 -6.79 -10.87
CA PHE A 527 11.06 -6.19 -12.08
C PHE A 527 12.04 -5.25 -12.75
N GLU A 528 12.76 -4.41 -12.01
CA GLU A 528 13.78 -3.52 -12.58
C GLU A 528 14.93 -4.30 -13.25
N VAL A 529 15.36 -5.41 -12.66
CA VAL A 529 16.38 -6.30 -13.24
C VAL A 529 15.90 -6.95 -14.52
N THR A 530 14.71 -7.55 -14.48
CA THR A 530 14.14 -8.29 -15.62
C THR A 530 13.76 -7.39 -16.79
N TYR A 531 13.52 -6.11 -16.50
CA TYR A 531 13.16 -5.12 -17.50
C TYR A 531 14.39 -4.43 -18.11
N GLY A 532 15.57 -4.58 -17.47
CA GLY A 532 16.79 -3.90 -17.88
C GLY A 532 16.72 -2.38 -17.79
N ARG A 533 15.72 -1.86 -17.09
CA ARG A 533 15.46 -0.43 -16.90
C ARG A 533 14.96 -0.18 -15.48
N ARG A 534 15.23 1.03 -15.00
CA ARG A 534 14.73 1.47 -13.72
C ARG A 534 13.36 2.04 -13.85
N ILE A 535 12.58 1.75 -12.82
CA ILE A 535 11.32 2.45 -12.61
C ILE A 535 11.69 3.85 -12.16
N ASP A 536 11.29 4.86 -12.94
CA ASP A 536 11.41 6.25 -12.50
C ASP A 536 10.82 6.37 -11.08
N PRO A 537 11.56 6.95 -10.11
CA PRO A 537 11.03 7.16 -8.77
C PRO A 537 9.63 7.78 -8.76
N ALA A 538 9.36 8.70 -9.69
CA ALA A 538 8.07 9.32 -9.85
C ALA A 538 6.96 8.34 -10.29
N VAL A 539 7.28 7.31 -11.07
CA VAL A 539 6.35 6.23 -11.43
C VAL A 539 6.21 5.25 -10.26
N ARG A 540 7.33 4.83 -9.68
CA ARG A 540 7.38 3.90 -8.56
C ARG A 540 6.59 4.40 -7.35
N ASP A 541 6.70 5.70 -7.06
CA ASP A 541 6.04 6.35 -5.92
C ASP A 541 4.64 6.86 -6.29
N HIS A 542 4.21 6.68 -7.54
CA HIS A 542 2.90 7.08 -8.01
C HIS A 542 1.79 6.27 -7.32
N PRO A 543 0.77 6.92 -6.72
CA PRO A 543 -0.28 6.22 -5.98
C PRO A 543 -1.01 5.12 -6.76
N LEU A 544 -1.28 5.34 -8.05
CA LEU A 544 -1.91 4.33 -8.92
C LEU A 544 -1.00 3.14 -9.18
N PHE A 545 0.30 3.39 -9.39
CA PHE A 545 1.27 2.31 -9.58
C PHE A 545 1.41 1.47 -8.30
N ARG A 546 1.58 2.12 -7.15
CA ARG A 546 1.64 1.43 -5.85
C ARG A 546 0.37 0.66 -5.59
N ARG A 547 -0.79 1.26 -5.83
CA ARG A 547 -2.07 0.58 -5.64
C ARG A 547 -2.25 -0.61 -6.58
N ALA A 548 -1.87 -0.50 -7.86
CA ALA A 548 -1.92 -1.62 -8.80
C ALA A 548 -0.97 -2.75 -8.37
N LEU A 549 0.22 -2.39 -7.91
CA LEU A 549 1.18 -3.35 -7.37
C LEU A 549 0.65 -4.03 -6.10
N ASP A 550 0.17 -3.26 -5.13
CA ASP A 550 -0.37 -3.78 -3.88
C ASP A 550 -1.59 -4.66 -4.15
N LEU A 551 -2.50 -4.24 -5.02
CA LEU A 551 -3.68 -5.02 -5.41
C LEU A 551 -3.29 -6.31 -6.12
N GLY A 552 -2.32 -6.25 -7.05
CA GLY A 552 -1.83 -7.41 -7.77
C GLY A 552 -1.16 -8.43 -6.87
N LEU A 553 -0.27 -7.97 -5.99
CA LEU A 553 0.41 -8.82 -5.00
C LEU A 553 -0.59 -9.44 -4.04
N ALA A 554 -1.50 -8.65 -3.53
CA ALA A 554 -2.49 -9.09 -2.60
C ALA A 554 -3.44 -10.14 -3.21
N THR A 555 -3.93 -9.92 -4.45
CA THR A 555 -4.74 -10.91 -5.17
C THR A 555 -3.96 -12.22 -5.38
N ALA A 556 -2.68 -12.13 -5.77
CA ALA A 556 -1.83 -13.30 -5.93
C ALA A 556 -1.60 -14.05 -4.61
N LEU A 557 -1.42 -13.34 -3.49
CA LEU A 557 -1.27 -13.94 -2.17
C LEU A 557 -2.56 -14.61 -1.69
N THR A 558 -3.70 -13.96 -1.91
CA THR A 558 -5.01 -14.53 -1.56
C THR A 558 -5.31 -15.79 -2.40
N GLU A 559 -4.93 -15.81 -3.67
CA GLU A 559 -4.99 -17.00 -4.51
C GLU A 559 -4.03 -18.09 -4.00
N ASN A 560 -2.83 -17.71 -3.54
CA ASN A 560 -1.89 -18.63 -2.91
C ASN A 560 -2.47 -19.25 -1.64
N ASP A 561 -3.12 -18.47 -0.79
CA ASP A 561 -3.74 -18.94 0.45
C ASP A 561 -4.79 -20.05 0.19
N LEU A 562 -5.50 -20.00 -0.94
CA LEU A 562 -6.40 -21.08 -1.38
C LEU A 562 -5.62 -22.34 -1.80
N ARG A 563 -4.51 -22.17 -2.52
CA ARG A 563 -3.72 -23.29 -3.05
C ARG A 563 -2.93 -24.00 -1.97
N THR A 564 -2.40 -23.26 -0.99
CA THR A 564 -1.59 -23.78 0.12
C THR A 564 -2.41 -24.15 1.34
N LEU A 565 -3.73 -23.98 1.32
CA LEU A 565 -4.61 -24.07 2.49
C LEU A 565 -4.37 -25.32 3.36
N GLU A 566 -4.26 -26.50 2.73
CA GLU A 566 -4.08 -27.75 3.48
C GLU A 566 -2.71 -27.82 4.17
N GLN A 567 -1.67 -27.30 3.52
CA GLN A 567 -0.32 -27.21 4.08
C GLN A 567 -0.28 -26.17 5.19
N ASP A 568 -0.88 -25.00 4.97
CA ASP A 568 -0.94 -23.89 5.91
C ASP A 568 -1.75 -24.26 7.16
N GLU A 569 -2.83 -25.03 7.00
CA GLU A 569 -3.58 -25.61 8.11
C GLU A 569 -2.72 -26.60 8.91
N ALA A 570 -1.92 -27.44 8.23
CA ALA A 570 -1.07 -28.44 8.88
C ALA A 570 0.07 -27.83 9.70
N ILE A 571 0.70 -26.74 9.21
CA ILE A 571 1.81 -26.08 9.93
C ILE A 571 1.34 -24.95 10.84
N GLY A 572 0.05 -24.61 10.83
CA GLY A 572 -0.49 -23.52 11.61
C GLY A 572 -0.14 -22.13 11.09
N ALA A 573 0.05 -21.94 9.76
CA ALA A 573 0.39 -20.65 9.14
C ALA A 573 -0.58 -19.54 9.59
N PRO A 574 -0.10 -18.44 10.20
CA PRO A 574 -0.98 -17.48 10.87
C PRO A 574 -1.74 -16.57 9.91
N TYR A 575 -1.20 -16.35 8.70
CA TYR A 575 -1.68 -15.30 7.80
C TYR A 575 -2.53 -15.82 6.62
N ASN A 576 -2.78 -17.14 6.54
CA ASN A 576 -3.69 -17.67 5.52
C ASN A 576 -5.11 -17.13 5.73
N LEU A 577 -5.65 -16.42 4.73
CA LEU A 577 -6.91 -15.69 4.84
C LEU A 577 -8.11 -16.58 5.16
N VAL A 578 -8.15 -17.82 4.64
CA VAL A 578 -9.22 -18.78 4.96
C VAL A 578 -9.23 -19.12 6.46
N ARG A 579 -8.05 -19.29 7.04
CA ARG A 579 -7.91 -19.56 8.49
C ARG A 579 -8.31 -18.37 9.33
N VAL A 580 -7.87 -17.16 8.94
CA VAL A 580 -8.20 -15.91 9.64
C VAL A 580 -9.71 -15.64 9.60
N LEU A 581 -10.35 -15.80 8.44
CA LEU A 581 -11.81 -15.69 8.29
C LEU A 581 -12.54 -16.64 9.23
N ARG A 582 -12.15 -17.92 9.25
CA ARG A 582 -12.78 -18.92 10.13
C ARG A 582 -12.59 -18.58 11.61
N HIS A 583 -11.42 -18.09 11.98
CA HIS A 583 -11.11 -17.73 13.37
C HIS A 583 -11.95 -16.55 13.85
N GLU A 584 -12.08 -15.51 13.03
CA GLU A 584 -12.76 -14.27 13.44
C GLU A 584 -14.29 -14.35 13.31
N THR A 585 -14.80 -15.00 12.26
CA THR A 585 -16.24 -15.03 11.97
C THR A 585 -16.94 -16.30 12.45
N GLY A 586 -16.20 -17.35 12.76
CA GLY A 586 -16.78 -18.66 13.09
C GLY A 586 -17.43 -19.39 11.92
N CYS A 587 -17.24 -18.93 10.68
CA CYS A 587 -17.81 -19.56 9.49
C CYS A 587 -17.20 -20.95 9.23
N THR A 588 -17.90 -21.76 8.44
CA THR A 588 -17.40 -23.07 8.03
C THR A 588 -16.18 -22.92 7.09
N ARG A 589 -15.40 -24.00 6.94
CA ARG A 589 -14.25 -24.01 6.00
C ARG A 589 -14.69 -23.71 4.57
N GLN A 590 -15.83 -24.24 4.13
CA GLN A 590 -16.31 -24.03 2.76
C GLN A 590 -16.77 -22.58 2.56
N GLU A 591 -17.51 -22.00 3.50
CA GLU A 591 -17.92 -20.59 3.42
C GLU A 591 -16.71 -19.65 3.37
N ALA A 592 -15.65 -19.94 4.13
CA ALA A 592 -14.41 -19.16 4.05
C ALA A 592 -13.71 -19.31 2.69
N ILE A 593 -13.65 -20.53 2.12
CA ILE A 593 -13.09 -20.77 0.78
C ILE A 593 -13.89 -20.00 -0.28
N ASP A 594 -15.22 -20.07 -0.23
CA ASP A 594 -16.10 -19.40 -1.19
C ASP A 594 -15.92 -17.86 -1.11
N GLU A 595 -15.80 -17.32 0.09
CA GLU A 595 -15.53 -15.90 0.33
C GLU A 595 -14.16 -15.48 -0.22
N VAL A 596 -13.10 -16.24 0.07
CA VAL A 596 -11.75 -15.94 -0.42
C VAL A 596 -11.67 -16.09 -1.95
N THR A 597 -12.37 -17.07 -2.53
CA THR A 597 -12.48 -17.23 -3.99
C THR A 597 -13.12 -16.00 -4.63
N ARG A 598 -14.21 -15.50 -4.06
CA ARG A 598 -14.86 -14.27 -4.53
C ARG A 598 -13.93 -13.06 -4.43
N GLN A 599 -13.16 -12.93 -3.35
CA GLN A 599 -12.19 -11.85 -3.19
C GLN A 599 -11.08 -11.91 -4.25
N VAL A 600 -10.63 -13.09 -4.66
CA VAL A 600 -9.67 -13.27 -5.76
C VAL A 600 -10.28 -12.81 -7.09
N GLU A 601 -11.52 -13.20 -7.40
CA GLU A 601 -12.23 -12.78 -8.61
C GLU A 601 -12.40 -11.26 -8.67
N ASP A 602 -12.84 -10.67 -7.57
CA ASP A 602 -12.99 -9.22 -7.43
C ASP A 602 -11.66 -8.48 -7.56
N GLY A 603 -10.59 -9.02 -6.97
CA GLY A 603 -9.24 -8.47 -7.09
C GLY A 603 -8.73 -8.45 -8.53
N HIS A 604 -8.97 -9.51 -9.29
CA HIS A 604 -8.63 -9.56 -10.71
C HIS A 604 -9.43 -8.55 -11.53
N ALA A 605 -10.74 -8.48 -11.32
CA ALA A 605 -11.61 -7.53 -12.02
C ALA A 605 -11.19 -6.06 -11.75
N GLN A 606 -10.85 -5.75 -10.49
CA GLN A 606 -10.37 -4.41 -10.13
C GLN A 606 -9.01 -4.09 -10.75
N LEU A 607 -8.08 -5.05 -10.77
CA LEU A 607 -6.77 -4.88 -11.39
C LEU A 607 -6.92 -4.63 -12.90
N ASP A 608 -7.74 -5.42 -13.59
CA ASP A 608 -8.01 -5.27 -15.00
C ASP A 608 -8.65 -3.90 -15.32
N ALA A 609 -9.60 -3.45 -14.50
CA ALA A 609 -10.21 -2.13 -14.62
C ALA A 609 -9.19 -0.99 -14.41
N MET A 610 -8.31 -1.10 -13.41
CA MET A 610 -7.24 -0.13 -13.16
C MET A 610 -6.26 -0.07 -14.33
N LEU A 611 -5.89 -1.21 -14.88
CA LEU A 611 -4.96 -1.32 -16.00
C LEU A 611 -5.58 -0.81 -17.31
N ALA A 612 -6.87 -1.05 -17.54
CA ALA A 612 -7.61 -0.50 -18.67
C ALA A 612 -7.72 1.05 -18.61
N ALA A 613 -7.90 1.60 -17.44
CA ALA A 613 -7.94 3.05 -17.22
C ALA A 613 -6.55 3.72 -17.31
N ALA A 614 -5.49 3.00 -16.95
CA ALA A 614 -4.11 3.50 -16.92
C ALA A 614 -3.54 3.92 -18.29
N PRO A 615 -3.77 3.23 -19.43
CA PRO A 615 -3.13 3.54 -20.70
C PRO A 615 -3.41 4.94 -21.26
N ALA A 616 -4.58 5.53 -21.02
CA ALA A 616 -4.90 6.89 -21.50
C ALA A 616 -4.13 7.95 -20.71
N PHE A 617 -4.06 7.80 -19.42
CA PHE A 617 -3.36 8.69 -18.50
C PHE A 617 -1.83 8.60 -18.67
N LEU A 618 -1.32 7.40 -18.78
CA LEU A 618 0.10 7.13 -18.96
C LEU A 618 0.59 7.51 -20.37
N ARG A 619 -0.23 7.34 -21.42
CA ARG A 619 0.07 7.82 -22.78
C ARG A 619 0.21 9.33 -22.88
N THR A 620 -0.52 10.10 -22.07
CA THR A 620 -0.43 11.58 -22.05
C THR A 620 0.86 12.06 -21.41
N ALA A 621 1.42 11.35 -20.45
CA ALA A 621 2.73 11.68 -19.87
C ALA A 621 3.91 11.39 -20.84
N ALA A 622 3.76 10.43 -21.76
CA ALA A 622 4.78 10.06 -22.75
C ALA A 622 4.92 11.07 -23.90
N ASN A 623 3.89 11.87 -24.18
CA ASN A 623 3.91 12.83 -25.28
C ASN A 623 4.74 14.11 -25.01
N GLY A 624 5.32 14.26 -23.82
CA GLY A 624 6.17 15.41 -23.45
C GLY A 624 7.68 15.16 -23.44
N ALA A 625 8.13 13.90 -23.56
CA ALA A 625 9.56 13.57 -23.66
C ALA A 625 9.73 12.43 -24.66
N ALA A 626 10.61 12.63 -25.63
CA ALA A 626 10.93 11.71 -26.71
C ALA A 626 11.05 10.26 -26.27
N SER A 627 10.33 9.37 -26.97
CA SER A 627 10.58 7.93 -27.15
C SER A 627 11.18 7.20 -25.92
N GLY A 628 10.38 6.94 -24.90
CA GLY A 628 10.76 6.09 -23.79
C GLY A 628 9.70 5.02 -23.51
N PRO A 629 10.09 3.79 -23.28
CA PRO A 629 9.24 2.62 -23.03
C PRO A 629 8.82 2.46 -21.57
N ASP A 630 8.77 3.51 -20.75
CA ASP A 630 8.49 3.45 -19.31
C ASP A 630 7.06 2.97 -18.96
N PHE A 631 6.22 2.82 -19.98
CA PHE A 631 4.84 2.32 -19.87
C PHE A 631 4.70 0.79 -20.04
N GLY A 632 5.73 0.13 -20.50
CA GLY A 632 5.80 -1.32 -20.48
C GLY A 632 5.64 -1.91 -19.08
N LEU A 633 5.86 -1.11 -18.02
CA LEU A 633 5.86 -1.61 -16.64
C LEU A 633 4.46 -1.97 -16.10
N LEU A 634 3.42 -1.15 -16.38
CA LEU A 634 2.04 -1.55 -16.05
C LEU A 634 1.56 -2.71 -16.93
N HIS A 635 1.95 -2.69 -18.19
CA HIS A 635 1.73 -3.82 -19.10
C HIS A 635 2.52 -5.06 -18.67
N LEU A 636 3.70 -4.89 -18.11
CA LEU A 636 4.51 -5.93 -17.48
C LEU A 636 3.90 -6.46 -16.19
N VAL A 637 3.37 -5.62 -15.34
CA VAL A 637 2.60 -6.06 -14.16
C VAL A 637 1.40 -6.88 -14.64
N GLN A 638 0.72 -6.44 -15.70
CA GLN A 638 -0.41 -7.16 -16.29
C GLN A 638 -0.01 -8.49 -16.95
N GLU A 639 1.08 -8.51 -17.71
CA GLU A 639 1.55 -9.72 -18.41
C GLU A 639 2.32 -10.68 -17.50
N ARG A 640 2.99 -10.17 -16.46
CA ARG A 640 3.89 -10.96 -15.60
C ARG A 640 3.33 -11.30 -14.23
N LEU A 641 2.28 -10.60 -13.75
CA LEU A 641 1.49 -11.09 -12.61
C LEU A 641 0.93 -12.51 -12.86
N PRO A 642 0.48 -12.90 -14.06
CA PRO A 642 0.21 -14.31 -14.38
C PRO A 642 1.44 -15.21 -14.23
N GLY A 643 2.66 -14.70 -14.45
CA GLY A 643 3.92 -15.39 -14.16
C GLY A 643 4.14 -15.63 -12.68
N TRP A 644 3.79 -14.66 -11.83
CA TRP A 644 3.75 -14.78 -10.38
C TRP A 644 2.71 -15.82 -9.93
N ARG A 645 1.54 -15.86 -10.53
CA ARG A 645 0.58 -16.95 -10.34
C ARG A 645 1.20 -18.31 -10.66
N GLY A 646 2.07 -18.38 -11.65
CA GLY A 646 2.82 -19.59 -12.00
C GLY A 646 3.96 -19.94 -11.05
N LEU A 647 4.45 -19.01 -10.20
CA LEU A 647 5.41 -19.31 -9.13
C LEU A 647 4.81 -20.26 -8.09
N HIS A 648 3.56 -20.06 -7.75
CA HIS A 648 2.81 -20.92 -6.81
C HIS A 648 2.37 -22.25 -7.44
N GLY A 649 2.46 -22.41 -8.77
CA GLY A 649 2.24 -23.68 -9.49
C GLY A 649 3.52 -24.49 -9.67
N THR A 650 4.62 -24.16 -8.99
CA THR A 650 5.82 -25.00 -8.95
C THR A 650 5.60 -26.20 -8.03
N ASP A 651 6.33 -27.30 -8.28
CA ASP A 651 6.28 -28.51 -7.47
C ASP A 651 6.64 -28.30 -5.98
N ARG A 652 7.07 -27.07 -5.60
CA ARG A 652 7.33 -26.66 -4.20
C ARG A 652 6.15 -26.97 -3.27
N TYR A 653 4.93 -26.83 -3.78
CA TYR A 653 3.68 -27.09 -3.05
C TYR A 653 3.04 -28.44 -3.38
N SER A 654 3.77 -29.33 -4.06
CA SER A 654 3.26 -30.66 -4.43
C SER A 654 3.30 -31.63 -3.25
N ARG A 655 2.16 -32.30 -3.02
CA ARG A 655 2.01 -33.32 -1.99
C ARG A 655 2.83 -34.62 -2.24
N THR A 656 3.45 -34.77 -3.39
CA THR A 656 4.11 -36.01 -3.83
C THR A 656 5.60 -36.07 -3.48
N ALA A 657 6.13 -35.10 -2.76
CA ALA A 657 7.53 -35.12 -2.30
C ALA A 657 7.72 -36.21 -1.24
N THR A 658 7.93 -37.43 -1.67
CA THR A 658 8.41 -38.55 -0.83
C THR A 658 9.92 -38.59 -0.87
N GLY A 659 10.57 -37.89 0.04
CA GLY A 659 12.03 -37.86 0.24
C GLY A 659 12.39 -36.98 1.44
N SER A 660 13.56 -37.19 2.02
CA SER A 660 14.10 -36.25 3.01
C SER A 660 14.31 -34.90 2.33
N GLY A 661 13.62 -33.84 2.84
CA GLY A 661 13.77 -32.47 2.35
C GLY A 661 15.21 -31.97 2.50
N PRO A 662 15.48 -30.74 2.00
CA PRO A 662 16.76 -30.08 2.23
C PRO A 662 17.08 -30.06 3.73
N ASP A 663 18.34 -30.34 4.11
CA ASP A 663 18.76 -30.35 5.52
C ASP A 663 18.87 -28.90 6.06
N LEU A 664 17.71 -28.31 6.34
CA LEU A 664 17.61 -26.96 6.91
C LEU A 664 18.24 -26.91 8.31
N ALA A 665 18.20 -28.01 9.06
CA ALA A 665 18.83 -28.10 10.37
C ALA A 665 20.36 -27.99 10.27
N ARG A 666 20.96 -28.54 9.22
CA ARG A 666 22.40 -28.38 8.93
C ARG A 666 22.70 -26.91 8.62
N LEU A 667 21.96 -26.29 7.72
CA LEU A 667 22.18 -24.88 7.33
C LEU A 667 22.00 -23.93 8.53
N ARG A 668 21.04 -24.21 9.42
CA ARG A 668 20.87 -23.44 10.68
C ARG A 668 22.07 -23.60 11.60
N ARG A 669 22.59 -24.82 11.79
CA ARG A 669 23.80 -25.05 12.60
C ARG A 669 25.03 -24.33 12.04
N GLU A 670 25.17 -24.25 10.74
CA GLU A 670 26.26 -23.48 10.10
C GLU A 670 26.12 -21.96 10.35
N LEU A 671 24.89 -21.44 10.39
CA LEU A 671 24.61 -20.03 10.68
C LEU A 671 24.75 -19.67 12.17
N LEU A 672 24.46 -20.64 13.06
CA LEU A 672 24.47 -20.47 14.52
C LEU A 672 25.38 -21.54 15.16
N PRO A 673 26.70 -21.45 15.00
CA PRO A 673 27.66 -22.49 15.48
C PRO A 673 27.62 -22.67 17.00
N GLU A 674 27.21 -21.68 17.78
CA GLU A 674 27.06 -21.78 19.26
C GLU A 674 25.97 -22.78 19.68
N TYR A 675 25.07 -23.16 18.78
CA TYR A 675 24.01 -24.14 19.03
C TYR A 675 24.46 -25.59 18.85
N ALA A 676 25.61 -25.81 18.24
CA ALA A 676 26.14 -27.16 18.04
C ALA A 676 26.64 -27.83 19.35
N GLU A 677 26.89 -27.03 20.41
CA GLU A 677 27.40 -27.52 21.69
C GLU A 677 26.31 -27.78 22.76
N THR A 678 25.09 -27.23 22.55
CA THR A 678 23.95 -27.47 23.46
C THR A 678 22.85 -28.21 22.72
N GLY A 679 22.97 -29.53 22.66
CA GLY A 679 21.88 -30.38 22.18
C GLY A 679 20.60 -30.15 23.01
N PRO A 680 19.41 -30.50 22.48
CA PRO A 680 18.15 -30.22 23.14
C PRO A 680 18.18 -30.90 24.54
N THR A 681 18.21 -30.09 25.57
CA THR A 681 17.93 -30.58 26.93
C THR A 681 16.48 -31.09 26.91
N ARG A 682 16.34 -32.40 27.06
CA ARG A 682 15.08 -33.14 27.16
C ARG A 682 14.18 -32.60 28.25
#